data_b38c28d33ed15451065296cb78272ea7
#
_entry.id   b38c28d33ed15451065296cb78272ea7
#
_cell.length_a   1.000
_cell.length_b   1.000
_cell.length_c   1.000
_cell.angle_alpha   90.00
_cell.angle_beta   90.00
_cell.angle_gamma   90.00
#
_symmetry.space_group_name_H-M   'P 1'
#
loop_
_entity.id
_entity.type
_entity.pdbx_description
1 polymer ?
#
loop_
_entity_poly.entity_id
_entity_poly.type
_entity_poly.pdbx_seq_one_letter_code
_entity_poly.pdbx_strand_id
1 'polypeptide(L)'
;MVLSLVSCDISTYIAQLPFFGPHEHNFVLSETESTPATCEKGGVDVMVCSCGEKQETVTEATGHSMKASAFTPSCTEPTSKTETCTRCGKKVRTKVEATGHNYEEAPSEPSRLTRCLNEGCGSCIWVDSEGKYTETLTFSFTSADEAKIEQMYNEILDMLNSADRYDPALHGFAEEGALAEAFKIVDDKHTAYYEMVLYAISQKQLAQIAYYCNMSDKALLETLEYMNEYYTAIIAQFYTLSRPFYDSCYREFYYQGMTDAEINSFLFDSDTVSNPEYTALKNRNDEIETTFIAMNDAQQKNNIAEMYAEFAENNNKMAKLMGYDNYLEYAYENVYGRDYTYEEAGQFADYVKTYLSPIFTAVYTKWDNIGADTQASIDQYYTQVKDSFFESVDGNTLVNDYIDLLEFNTNPEKMITFSDEFNKLMSEGNMFRGDYEGAFVTTIGFANLPIAYFGPGYDNAFTIVHEFGHYMNEIYSMGVSDTHPNFDQSYDLLEMHSQGNELLYLCYVKENAEFSAVAIDLIETYSLVNMLYPVLAGMTIDTFEQAIYLGTYDGLGADVIMADGKITADEYHDLYSYICEDFGGKGVLDGYWEYGMTITSPCYYISYSASAMAVLQLYEMANTDGFDAAKASYLKLFTYVDANPEMTLNETLAYAGMLTYQDKGLYEALYNYFSVYYAPYMPK
;
A
#
# COMPACT_ATOMS: atom_id res chain seq x y z
N MET A 1 48.51 -63.21 -11.82
CA MET A 1 48.85 -64.02 -10.67
C MET A 1 47.64 -64.03 -9.74
N VAL A 2 46.88 -65.09 -9.85
CA VAL A 2 45.62 -65.31 -9.17
C VAL A 2 45.93 -65.77 -7.74
N LEU A 3 45.38 -65.11 -6.75
CA LEU A 3 45.28 -65.62 -5.39
C LEU A 3 43.81 -65.76 -5.02
N SER A 4 43.32 -66.98 -5.19
CA SER A 4 42.09 -67.46 -4.60
C SER A 4 42.26 -67.55 -3.11
N LEU A 5 41.56 -66.79 -2.34
CA LEU A 5 41.35 -67.01 -0.92
C LEU A 5 40.05 -67.79 -0.70
N VAL A 6 40.20 -68.98 -0.24
CA VAL A 6 39.17 -69.88 0.19
C VAL A 6 38.42 -69.21 1.36
N SER A 7 37.14 -68.97 1.19
CA SER A 7 36.27 -68.59 2.32
C SER A 7 36.05 -69.83 3.18
N CYS A 8 36.66 -69.82 4.32
CA CYS A 8 36.33 -70.78 5.37
C CYS A 8 34.97 -70.40 5.98
N ASP A 9 34.00 -71.23 5.77
CA ASP A 9 32.65 -71.05 6.30
C ASP A 9 32.68 -71.18 7.83
N ILE A 10 32.87 -70.05 8.51
CA ILE A 10 32.86 -69.95 9.96
C ILE A 10 31.44 -70.21 10.54
N SER A 11 30.42 -70.16 9.71
CA SER A 11 29.03 -70.38 10.14
C SER A 11 28.76 -71.77 10.66
N THR A 12 29.43 -72.77 10.08
CA THR A 12 29.35 -74.21 10.49
C THR A 12 30.05 -74.49 11.82
N TYR A 13 31.06 -73.69 12.18
CA TYR A 13 31.79 -73.86 13.44
C TYR A 13 31.10 -73.13 14.64
N ILE A 14 30.44 -72.07 14.38
CA ILE A 14 29.70 -71.32 15.41
C ILE A 14 28.42 -72.05 15.82
N ALA A 15 27.77 -72.79 14.92
CA ALA A 15 26.59 -73.59 15.22
C ALA A 15 26.81 -74.74 16.16
N GLN A 16 28.06 -75.09 16.52
CA GLN A 16 28.44 -76.16 17.43
C GLN A 16 28.86 -75.68 18.85
N LEU A 17 28.86 -74.35 19.05
CA LEU A 17 29.13 -73.80 20.36
C LEU A 17 27.81 -73.72 21.14
N PRO A 18 27.79 -74.12 22.45
CA PRO A 18 26.54 -74.21 23.25
C PRO A 18 25.83 -72.86 23.51
N PHE A 19 26.36 -71.74 22.90
CA PHE A 19 25.79 -70.40 22.98
C PHE A 19 25.16 -69.89 21.65
N PHE A 20 25.34 -70.64 20.54
CA PHE A 20 24.84 -70.23 19.21
C PHE A 20 24.01 -71.39 18.63
N GLY A 21 22.90 -71.73 19.23
CA GLY A 21 21.91 -72.65 18.66
C GLY A 21 21.07 -71.91 17.58
N PRO A 22 20.36 -72.64 16.71
CA PRO A 22 19.43 -72.03 15.79
C PRO A 22 18.40 -71.20 16.57
N HIS A 23 18.43 -69.91 16.38
CA HIS A 23 17.47 -68.97 16.96
C HIS A 23 16.48 -68.51 15.88
N GLU A 24 15.28 -68.21 16.26
CA GLU A 24 14.34 -67.54 15.36
C GLU A 24 14.80 -66.10 15.18
N HIS A 25 14.99 -65.73 13.91
CA HIS A 25 15.39 -64.38 13.58
C HIS A 25 14.25 -63.39 13.88
N ASN A 26 14.50 -62.48 14.79
CA ASN A 26 13.60 -61.33 15.05
C ASN A 26 14.22 -60.10 14.38
N PHE A 27 13.71 -59.76 13.22
CA PHE A 27 14.18 -58.63 12.45
C PHE A 27 13.51 -57.32 12.88
N VAL A 28 14.30 -56.32 13.21
CA VAL A 28 13.85 -54.99 13.61
C VAL A 28 14.39 -53.99 12.57
N LEU A 29 13.56 -53.03 12.19
CA LEU A 29 13.93 -51.97 11.23
C LEU A 29 15.11 -51.16 11.79
N SER A 30 16.19 -51.08 11.03
CA SER A 30 17.35 -50.24 11.34
C SER A 30 17.15 -48.85 10.74
N GLU A 31 16.81 -47.87 11.58
CA GLU A 31 16.63 -46.46 11.14
C GLU A 31 17.93 -45.85 10.60
N THR A 32 19.09 -46.35 11.02
CA THR A 32 20.41 -45.84 10.62
C THR A 32 20.91 -46.39 9.28
N GLU A 33 20.40 -47.56 8.90
CA GLU A 33 20.83 -48.25 7.64
C GLU A 33 19.73 -48.17 6.56
N SER A 34 18.49 -47.92 6.95
CA SER A 34 17.38 -47.73 6.02
C SER A 34 17.44 -46.34 5.35
N THR A 35 17.06 -46.29 4.13
CA THR A 35 16.93 -45.06 3.39
C THR A 35 15.46 -44.91 2.96
N PRO A 36 14.72 -43.93 3.44
CA PRO A 36 13.31 -43.76 3.07
C PRO A 36 13.17 -43.44 1.59
N ALA A 37 12.13 -44.01 0.97
CA ALA A 37 11.78 -43.65 -0.41
C ALA A 37 11.39 -42.16 -0.50
N THR A 38 11.91 -41.50 -1.50
CA THR A 38 11.53 -40.12 -1.87
C THR A 38 10.58 -40.13 -3.05
N CYS A 39 10.09 -38.95 -3.43
CA CYS A 39 9.23 -38.84 -4.61
C CYS A 39 9.89 -39.34 -5.90
N GLU A 40 11.20 -39.23 -6.03
CA GLU A 40 11.95 -39.54 -7.26
C GLU A 40 12.86 -40.74 -7.15
N LYS A 41 13.18 -41.17 -5.94
CA LYS A 41 14.10 -42.29 -5.70
C LYS A 41 13.44 -43.30 -4.78
N GLY A 42 13.58 -44.56 -5.09
CA GLY A 42 13.22 -45.66 -4.23
C GLY A 42 14.00 -45.63 -2.91
N GLY A 43 13.45 -46.23 -1.89
CA GLY A 43 14.07 -46.42 -0.60
C GLY A 43 14.51 -47.86 -0.39
N VAL A 44 15.22 -48.09 0.70
CA VAL A 44 15.65 -49.43 1.13
C VAL A 44 15.35 -49.53 2.63
N ASP A 45 14.48 -50.45 3.01
CA ASP A 45 14.25 -50.81 4.42
C ASP A 45 15.19 -51.95 4.80
N VAL A 46 16.09 -51.69 5.72
CA VAL A 46 17.02 -52.68 6.25
C VAL A 46 16.54 -53.17 7.60
N MET A 47 16.14 -54.44 7.61
CA MET A 47 15.75 -55.13 8.83
C MET A 47 16.97 -55.87 9.38
N VAL A 48 17.30 -55.63 10.64
CA VAL A 48 18.51 -56.24 11.28
C VAL A 48 18.08 -57.13 12.45
N CYS A 49 18.57 -58.34 12.44
CA CYS A 49 18.45 -59.24 13.57
C CYS A 49 19.59 -59.00 14.57
N SER A 50 19.36 -59.27 15.86
CA SER A 50 20.39 -59.16 16.89
C SER A 50 21.64 -60.05 16.66
N CYS A 51 21.54 -61.03 15.77
CA CYS A 51 22.67 -61.85 15.33
C CYS A 51 23.50 -61.17 14.25
N GLY A 52 23.09 -60.04 13.72
CA GLY A 52 23.77 -59.30 12.65
C GLY A 52 23.28 -59.63 11.24
N GLU A 53 22.33 -60.58 11.10
CA GLU A 53 21.72 -60.87 9.80
C GLU A 53 20.81 -59.73 9.34
N LYS A 54 20.84 -59.40 8.06
CA LYS A 54 20.09 -58.30 7.48
C LYS A 54 19.18 -58.76 6.35
N GLN A 55 18.02 -58.17 6.28
CA GLN A 55 17.08 -58.32 5.17
C GLN A 55 16.83 -56.92 4.60
N GLU A 56 17.00 -56.78 3.29
CA GLU A 56 16.73 -55.55 2.61
C GLU A 56 15.45 -55.65 1.77
N THR A 57 14.61 -54.71 1.92
CA THR A 57 13.39 -54.57 1.08
C THR A 57 13.45 -53.23 0.34
N VAL A 58 13.49 -53.32 -0.96
CA VAL A 58 13.47 -52.13 -1.81
C VAL A 58 12.06 -51.65 -1.96
N THR A 59 11.83 -50.39 -1.62
CA THR A 59 10.57 -49.70 -1.85
C THR A 59 10.69 -48.82 -3.10
N GLU A 60 9.68 -48.81 -3.93
CA GLU A 60 9.66 -47.95 -5.11
C GLU A 60 9.54 -46.46 -4.70
N ALA A 61 9.97 -45.58 -5.61
CA ALA A 61 9.77 -44.15 -5.42
C ALA A 61 8.29 -43.85 -5.19
N THR A 62 8.00 -43.01 -4.21
CA THR A 62 6.62 -42.70 -3.81
C THR A 62 5.82 -41.93 -4.87
N GLY A 63 6.51 -41.41 -5.89
CA GLY A 63 5.94 -40.53 -6.89
C GLY A 63 5.58 -39.16 -6.32
N HIS A 64 5.26 -38.21 -7.18
CA HIS A 64 4.79 -36.90 -6.77
C HIS A 64 3.29 -36.92 -6.47
N SER A 65 2.89 -36.40 -5.34
CA SER A 65 1.47 -36.11 -5.01
C SER A 65 1.25 -34.63 -5.30
N MET A 66 0.93 -34.33 -6.55
CA MET A 66 0.74 -32.95 -6.98
C MET A 66 -0.60 -32.42 -6.47
N LYS A 67 -0.57 -31.28 -5.81
CA LYS A 67 -1.75 -30.52 -5.44
C LYS A 67 -1.73 -29.25 -6.32
N ALA A 68 -2.75 -29.08 -7.11
CA ALA A 68 -2.95 -27.83 -7.83
C ALA A 68 -3.27 -26.76 -6.77
N SER A 69 -2.66 -25.62 -6.91
CA SER A 69 -3.08 -24.43 -6.21
C SER A 69 -4.39 -23.93 -6.79
N ALA A 70 -5.18 -23.17 -6.06
CA ALA A 70 -6.28 -22.42 -6.65
C ALA A 70 -5.68 -21.60 -7.81
N PHE A 71 -6.34 -21.61 -8.94
CA PHE A 71 -5.86 -20.98 -10.14
C PHE A 71 -7.07 -20.45 -10.91
N THR A 72 -7.09 -19.15 -11.08
CA THR A 72 -8.08 -18.49 -11.95
C THR A 72 -7.37 -18.07 -13.23
N PRO A 73 -7.77 -18.60 -14.40
CA PRO A 73 -7.15 -18.21 -15.66
C PRO A 73 -7.43 -16.74 -15.94
N SER A 74 -6.43 -16.00 -16.43
CA SER A 74 -6.63 -14.64 -16.91
C SER A 74 -7.50 -14.63 -18.18
N CYS A 75 -8.32 -13.62 -18.32
CA CYS A 75 -9.13 -13.43 -19.51
C CYS A 75 -8.31 -12.91 -20.69
N THR A 76 -7.27 -12.14 -20.46
CA THR A 76 -6.54 -11.39 -21.48
C THR A 76 -5.15 -11.95 -21.75
N GLU A 77 -4.48 -12.49 -20.73
CA GLU A 77 -3.10 -12.93 -20.85
C GLU A 77 -2.92 -14.42 -20.57
N PRO A 78 -1.95 -15.08 -21.20
CA PRO A 78 -1.58 -16.42 -20.81
C PRO A 78 -1.00 -16.43 -19.40
N THR A 79 -1.53 -17.29 -18.55
CA THR A 79 -1.10 -17.44 -17.16
C THR A 79 -0.44 -18.81 -16.93
N SER A 80 0.15 -19.00 -15.75
CA SER A 80 0.80 -20.26 -15.41
C SER A 80 0.13 -20.91 -14.20
N LYS A 81 -0.46 -22.11 -14.42
CA LYS A 81 -0.95 -22.95 -13.34
C LYS A 81 0.23 -23.66 -12.68
N THR A 82 0.36 -23.50 -11.38
CA THR A 82 1.42 -24.17 -10.60
C THR A 82 0.82 -25.34 -9.82
N GLU A 83 1.46 -26.49 -9.93
CA GLU A 83 1.16 -27.68 -9.11
C GLU A 83 2.36 -27.97 -8.21
N THR A 84 2.12 -28.10 -6.92
CA THR A 84 3.19 -28.36 -5.93
C THR A 84 3.03 -29.74 -5.35
N CYS A 85 4.12 -30.49 -5.32
CA CYS A 85 4.12 -31.78 -4.65
C CYS A 85 4.03 -31.58 -3.13
N THR A 86 2.99 -32.14 -2.51
CA THR A 86 2.76 -32.05 -1.05
C THR A 86 3.81 -32.78 -0.21
N ARG A 87 4.64 -33.63 -0.85
CA ARG A 87 5.65 -34.44 -0.17
C ARG A 87 7.05 -33.84 -0.26
N CYS A 88 7.44 -33.28 -1.40
CA CYS A 88 8.82 -32.80 -1.64
C CYS A 88 8.90 -31.33 -2.08
N GLY A 89 7.81 -30.64 -2.21
CA GLY A 89 7.79 -29.24 -2.61
C GLY A 89 8.08 -28.96 -4.10
N LYS A 90 8.30 -30.01 -4.91
CA LYS A 90 8.56 -29.81 -6.36
C LYS A 90 7.37 -29.12 -7.02
N LYS A 91 7.64 -28.01 -7.66
CA LYS A 91 6.66 -27.23 -8.41
C LYS A 91 6.71 -27.59 -9.90
N VAL A 92 5.57 -27.70 -10.54
CA VAL A 92 5.40 -27.84 -11.99
C VAL A 92 4.50 -26.72 -12.46
N ARG A 93 4.98 -25.89 -13.37
CA ARG A 93 4.22 -24.81 -13.97
C ARG A 93 3.72 -25.26 -15.36
N THR A 94 2.45 -25.06 -15.62
CA THR A 94 1.83 -25.34 -16.92
C THR A 94 1.20 -24.06 -17.45
N LYS A 95 1.63 -23.62 -18.64
CA LYS A 95 1.06 -22.45 -19.29
C LYS A 95 -0.43 -22.72 -19.61
N VAL A 96 -1.27 -21.76 -19.27
CA VAL A 96 -2.69 -21.75 -19.59
C VAL A 96 -2.95 -20.52 -20.45
N GLU A 97 -3.51 -20.72 -21.60
CA GLU A 97 -3.83 -19.62 -22.51
C GLU A 97 -5.00 -18.79 -21.94
N ALA A 98 -5.04 -17.51 -22.32
CA ALA A 98 -6.11 -16.60 -21.95
C ALA A 98 -7.48 -17.15 -22.34
N THR A 99 -8.47 -17.02 -21.45
CA THR A 99 -9.82 -17.56 -21.68
C THR A 99 -10.70 -16.66 -22.55
N GLY A 100 -10.31 -15.39 -22.71
CA GLY A 100 -11.21 -14.36 -23.19
C GLY A 100 -12.24 -13.97 -22.12
N HIS A 101 -12.80 -12.77 -22.25
CA HIS A 101 -13.89 -12.34 -21.39
C HIS A 101 -15.19 -13.05 -21.71
N ASN A 102 -15.97 -13.35 -20.69
CA ASN A 102 -17.31 -13.90 -20.81
C ASN A 102 -18.27 -12.95 -20.09
N TYR A 103 -18.74 -11.93 -20.80
CA TYR A 103 -19.64 -10.94 -20.22
C TYR A 103 -21.07 -11.46 -20.13
N GLU A 104 -21.83 -10.94 -19.15
CA GLU A 104 -23.27 -11.16 -19.06
C GLU A 104 -23.95 -10.82 -20.39
N GLU A 105 -25.12 -11.44 -20.69
CA GLU A 105 -25.89 -11.04 -21.86
C GLU A 105 -26.16 -9.53 -21.80
N ALA A 106 -26.02 -8.86 -22.96
CA ALA A 106 -26.21 -7.43 -23.06
C ALA A 106 -27.55 -7.03 -22.42
N PRO A 107 -27.52 -6.10 -21.42
CA PRO A 107 -28.76 -5.69 -20.76
C PRO A 107 -29.72 -5.07 -21.80
N SER A 108 -31.00 -5.21 -21.55
CA SER A 108 -32.06 -4.65 -22.41
C SER A 108 -32.10 -3.12 -22.43
N GLU A 109 -31.35 -2.48 -21.54
CA GLU A 109 -31.23 -1.02 -21.46
C GLU A 109 -29.79 -0.58 -21.82
N PRO A 110 -29.62 0.33 -22.78
CA PRO A 110 -28.32 0.90 -23.10
C PRO A 110 -27.77 1.67 -21.88
N SER A 111 -26.44 1.65 -21.72
CA SER A 111 -25.71 2.30 -20.63
C SER A 111 -25.70 1.52 -19.31
N ARG A 112 -25.58 0.21 -19.33
CA ARG A 112 -25.33 -0.59 -18.13
C ARG A 112 -23.93 -1.17 -18.14
N LEU A 113 -23.28 -1.11 -16.98
CA LEU A 113 -22.04 -1.81 -16.74
C LEU A 113 -22.31 -3.33 -16.77
N THR A 114 -21.55 -4.06 -17.58
CA THR A 114 -21.67 -5.50 -17.73
C THR A 114 -20.36 -6.15 -17.28
N ARG A 115 -20.43 -7.02 -16.29
CA ARG A 115 -19.25 -7.65 -15.67
C ARG A 115 -18.88 -8.95 -16.40
N CYS A 116 -17.60 -9.24 -16.44
CA CYS A 116 -17.12 -10.54 -16.86
C CYS A 116 -17.52 -11.61 -15.83
N LEU A 117 -18.17 -12.68 -16.29
CA LEU A 117 -18.62 -13.79 -15.46
C LEU A 117 -17.51 -14.79 -15.10
N ASN A 118 -16.31 -14.60 -15.63
CA ASN A 118 -15.19 -15.46 -15.28
C ASN A 118 -14.71 -15.12 -13.86
N GLU A 119 -14.61 -16.15 -13.04
CA GLU A 119 -14.17 -16.01 -11.64
C GLU A 119 -12.84 -15.28 -11.53
N GLY A 120 -12.78 -14.28 -10.66
CA GLY A 120 -11.60 -13.44 -10.43
C GLY A 120 -11.31 -12.42 -11.55
N CYS A 121 -12.17 -12.29 -12.56
CA CYS A 121 -12.04 -11.26 -13.57
C CYS A 121 -12.88 -10.04 -13.18
N GLY A 122 -12.22 -8.98 -12.72
CA GLY A 122 -12.89 -7.71 -12.41
C GLY A 122 -13.24 -6.86 -13.64
N SER A 123 -13.01 -7.37 -14.87
CA SER A 123 -13.25 -6.61 -16.09
C SER A 123 -14.73 -6.32 -16.28
N CYS A 124 -15.04 -5.05 -16.48
CA CYS A 124 -16.36 -4.58 -16.82
C CYS A 124 -16.35 -3.99 -18.24
N ILE A 125 -17.42 -4.19 -18.98
CA ILE A 125 -17.65 -3.53 -20.25
C ILE A 125 -18.82 -2.57 -20.10
N TRP A 126 -18.66 -1.41 -20.67
CA TRP A 126 -19.73 -0.47 -20.83
C TRP A 126 -20.40 -0.68 -22.18
N VAL A 127 -21.72 -0.76 -22.17
CA VAL A 127 -22.52 -0.83 -23.39
C VAL A 127 -22.92 0.58 -23.75
N ASP A 128 -22.45 1.10 -24.90
CA ASP A 128 -22.85 2.39 -25.40
C ASP A 128 -24.32 2.41 -25.85
N SER A 129 -24.83 3.59 -26.23
CA SER A 129 -26.20 3.77 -26.70
C SER A 129 -26.54 2.99 -27.96
N GLU A 130 -25.54 2.43 -28.65
CA GLU A 130 -25.68 1.61 -29.84
C GLU A 130 -25.61 0.09 -29.53
N GLY A 131 -25.42 -0.27 -28.25
CA GLY A 131 -25.26 -1.68 -27.82
C GLY A 131 -23.87 -2.24 -28.14
N LYS A 132 -22.89 -1.37 -28.39
CA LYS A 132 -21.53 -1.78 -28.71
C LYS A 132 -20.67 -1.79 -27.43
N TYR A 133 -19.94 -2.87 -27.24
CA TYR A 133 -19.01 -3.04 -26.15
C TYR A 133 -17.69 -2.31 -26.43
N THR A 134 -17.20 -1.53 -25.47
CA THR A 134 -15.87 -0.95 -25.50
C THR A 134 -15.01 -1.52 -24.37
N GLU A 135 -13.97 -2.27 -24.72
CA GLU A 135 -12.99 -2.83 -23.77
C GLU A 135 -11.78 -1.91 -23.53
N THR A 136 -11.84 -0.68 -23.97
CA THR A 136 -10.67 0.20 -23.87
C THR A 136 -10.70 1.00 -22.58
N LEU A 137 -9.58 1.03 -21.85
CA LEU A 137 -9.31 1.97 -20.76
C LEU A 137 -9.15 3.38 -21.33
N THR A 138 -10.22 3.90 -21.90
CA THR A 138 -10.28 5.23 -22.51
C THR A 138 -11.40 6.03 -21.89
N PHE A 139 -11.18 7.31 -21.74
CA PHE A 139 -12.22 8.23 -21.31
C PHE A 139 -13.42 8.15 -22.26
N SER A 140 -14.61 7.92 -21.72
CA SER A 140 -15.86 7.78 -22.48
C SER A 140 -17.08 8.39 -21.77
N PHE A 141 -16.89 9.16 -20.70
CA PHE A 141 -17.97 9.77 -19.95
C PHE A 141 -18.68 10.86 -20.76
N THR A 142 -20.00 10.88 -20.69
CA THR A 142 -20.84 11.77 -21.50
C THR A 142 -21.91 12.46 -20.64
N SER A 143 -22.51 13.50 -21.18
CA SER A 143 -23.65 14.19 -20.55
C SER A 143 -24.89 13.27 -20.38
N ALA A 144 -24.97 12.16 -21.13
CA ALA A 144 -26.03 11.18 -20.95
C ALA A 144 -25.80 10.35 -19.70
N ASP A 145 -24.53 10.01 -19.36
CA ASP A 145 -24.17 9.32 -18.13
C ASP A 145 -24.45 10.21 -16.91
N GLU A 146 -24.09 11.48 -16.98
CA GLU A 146 -24.41 12.49 -15.97
C GLU A 146 -25.91 12.59 -15.69
N ALA A 147 -26.70 12.74 -16.76
CA ALA A 147 -28.16 12.81 -16.62
C ALA A 147 -28.77 11.52 -16.04
N LYS A 148 -28.18 10.36 -16.36
CA LYS A 148 -28.59 9.06 -15.81
C LYS A 148 -28.28 8.96 -14.33
N ILE A 149 -27.09 9.35 -13.91
CA ILE A 149 -26.67 9.35 -12.51
C ILE A 149 -27.62 10.24 -11.68
N GLU A 150 -27.91 11.45 -12.16
CA GLU A 150 -28.85 12.35 -11.51
C GLU A 150 -30.27 11.79 -11.44
N GLN A 151 -30.74 11.14 -12.52
CA GLN A 151 -32.03 10.46 -12.51
C GLN A 151 -32.07 9.36 -11.45
N MET A 152 -31.05 8.50 -11.36
CA MET A 152 -31.01 7.40 -10.39
C MET A 152 -30.98 7.93 -8.96
N TYR A 153 -30.20 8.95 -8.68
CA TYR A 153 -30.19 9.63 -7.38
C TYR A 153 -31.58 10.12 -6.99
N ASN A 154 -32.25 10.87 -7.88
CA ASN A 154 -33.57 11.43 -7.62
C ASN A 154 -34.62 10.32 -7.42
N GLU A 155 -34.56 9.23 -8.16
CA GLU A 155 -35.46 8.07 -7.97
C GLU A 155 -35.28 7.44 -6.58
N ILE A 156 -34.06 7.26 -6.12
CA ILE A 156 -33.75 6.73 -4.78
C ILE A 156 -34.26 7.70 -3.71
N LEU A 157 -33.94 8.97 -3.85
CA LEU A 157 -34.37 10.02 -2.93
C LEU A 157 -35.89 10.11 -2.81
N ASP A 158 -36.62 10.02 -3.94
CA ASP A 158 -38.09 10.01 -3.97
C ASP A 158 -38.65 8.75 -3.28
N MET A 159 -38.03 7.61 -3.45
CA MET A 159 -38.43 6.36 -2.76
C MET A 159 -38.21 6.48 -1.25
N LEU A 160 -37.07 7.00 -0.81
CA LEU A 160 -36.76 7.20 0.60
C LEU A 160 -37.68 8.24 1.25
N ASN A 161 -37.97 9.36 0.58
CA ASN A 161 -38.85 10.39 1.04
C ASN A 161 -40.34 9.95 1.09
N SER A 162 -40.72 8.97 0.28
CA SER A 162 -42.05 8.38 0.24
C SER A 162 -42.24 7.22 1.20
N ALA A 163 -41.14 6.69 1.73
CA ALA A 163 -41.14 5.60 2.69
C ALA A 163 -41.65 6.06 4.06
N ASP A 164 -42.24 5.12 4.82
CA ASP A 164 -42.58 5.36 6.22
C ASP A 164 -41.31 5.71 7.02
N ARG A 165 -41.51 6.54 8.06
CA ARG A 165 -40.41 6.87 8.97
C ARG A 165 -39.99 5.66 9.80
N TYR A 166 -38.74 5.66 10.22
CA TYR A 166 -38.20 4.64 11.11
C TYR A 166 -39.06 4.52 12.40
N ASP A 167 -39.41 3.30 12.74
CA ASP A 167 -40.07 2.92 13.97
C ASP A 167 -39.23 1.91 14.75
N PRO A 168 -38.78 2.23 15.98
CA PRO A 168 -38.00 1.31 16.82
C PRO A 168 -38.70 -0.05 17.07
N ALA A 169 -40.03 -0.12 16.90
CA ALA A 169 -40.75 -1.38 17.00
C ALA A 169 -40.47 -2.38 15.86
N LEU A 170 -39.85 -1.91 14.79
CA LEU A 170 -39.40 -2.75 13.66
C LEU A 170 -38.03 -3.35 13.89
N HIS A 171 -37.35 -3.01 14.98
CA HIS A 171 -36.01 -3.52 15.29
C HIS A 171 -35.99 -5.05 15.40
N GLY A 172 -35.11 -5.68 14.63
CA GLY A 172 -34.96 -7.15 14.57
C GLY A 172 -35.88 -7.89 13.58
N PHE A 173 -36.67 -7.19 12.76
CA PHE A 173 -37.49 -7.79 11.68
C PHE A 173 -36.87 -7.70 10.28
N ALA A 174 -35.57 -7.44 10.22
CA ALA A 174 -34.86 -7.17 8.96
C ALA A 174 -34.83 -8.34 7.95
N GLU A 175 -35.13 -9.57 8.34
CA GLU A 175 -34.91 -10.73 7.44
C GLU A 175 -36.16 -11.23 6.73
N GLU A 176 -37.38 -10.87 7.11
CA GLU A 176 -38.60 -11.45 6.50
C GLU A 176 -39.77 -10.45 6.33
N GLY A 177 -40.41 -10.49 5.17
CA GLY A 177 -41.71 -9.85 4.92
C GLY A 177 -41.70 -8.77 3.85
N ALA A 178 -42.85 -8.09 3.70
CA ALA A 178 -43.08 -7.07 2.67
C ALA A 178 -42.12 -5.87 2.75
N LEU A 179 -41.59 -5.55 3.95
CA LEU A 179 -40.62 -4.47 4.12
C LEU A 179 -39.26 -4.84 3.57
N ALA A 180 -38.79 -6.08 3.79
CA ALA A 180 -37.54 -6.59 3.20
C ALA A 180 -37.62 -6.63 1.67
N GLU A 181 -38.77 -7.05 1.11
CA GLU A 181 -38.99 -7.02 -0.34
C GLU A 181 -38.97 -5.57 -0.89
N ALA A 182 -39.56 -4.62 -0.16
CA ALA A 182 -39.55 -3.21 -0.53
C ALA A 182 -38.15 -2.62 -0.43
N PHE A 183 -37.40 -2.92 0.65
CA PHE A 183 -36.00 -2.50 0.80
C PHE A 183 -35.16 -3.01 -0.35
N LYS A 184 -35.27 -4.30 -0.71
CA LYS A 184 -34.51 -4.88 -1.84
C LYS A 184 -34.65 -4.08 -3.14
N ILE A 185 -35.82 -3.52 -3.43
CA ILE A 185 -36.01 -2.69 -4.63
C ILE A 185 -35.20 -1.38 -4.53
N VAL A 186 -35.14 -0.77 -3.34
CA VAL A 186 -34.36 0.44 -3.10
C VAL A 186 -32.87 0.12 -3.17
N ASP A 187 -32.47 -0.98 -2.55
CA ASP A 187 -31.09 -1.47 -2.47
C ASP A 187 -30.55 -1.83 -3.86
N ASP A 188 -31.31 -2.57 -4.68
CA ASP A 188 -30.95 -2.86 -6.08
C ASP A 188 -30.73 -1.55 -6.88
N LYS A 189 -31.53 -0.50 -6.64
CA LYS A 189 -31.34 0.81 -7.27
C LYS A 189 -30.14 1.58 -6.72
N HIS A 190 -29.93 1.52 -5.41
CA HIS A 190 -28.78 2.15 -4.76
C HIS A 190 -27.47 1.51 -5.22
N THR A 191 -27.42 0.19 -5.29
CA THR A 191 -26.29 -0.54 -5.84
C THR A 191 -25.99 -0.14 -7.30
N ALA A 192 -27.02 -0.09 -8.16
CA ALA A 192 -26.85 0.35 -9.53
C ALA A 192 -26.39 1.84 -9.63
N TYR A 193 -26.86 2.70 -8.74
CA TYR A 193 -26.40 4.07 -8.64
C TYR A 193 -24.93 4.14 -8.21
N TYR A 194 -24.54 3.38 -7.18
CA TYR A 194 -23.16 3.27 -6.72
C TYR A 194 -22.21 2.79 -7.82
N GLU A 195 -22.62 1.80 -8.60
CA GLU A 195 -21.84 1.35 -9.78
C GLU A 195 -21.62 2.48 -10.80
N MET A 196 -22.61 3.36 -10.99
CA MET A 196 -22.47 4.53 -11.84
C MET A 196 -21.57 5.62 -11.25
N VAL A 197 -21.58 5.79 -9.93
CA VAL A 197 -20.65 6.67 -9.22
C VAL A 197 -19.22 6.16 -9.39
N LEU A 198 -18.98 4.87 -9.16
CA LEU A 198 -17.66 4.24 -9.39
C LEU A 198 -17.20 4.38 -10.84
N TYR A 199 -18.13 4.26 -11.80
CA TYR A 199 -17.81 4.51 -13.20
C TYR A 199 -17.35 5.96 -13.42
N ALA A 200 -18.08 6.94 -12.90
CA ALA A 200 -17.69 8.35 -13.03
C ALA A 200 -16.32 8.65 -12.37
N ILE A 201 -16.05 8.08 -11.20
CA ILE A 201 -14.74 8.18 -10.52
C ILE A 201 -13.64 7.61 -11.43
N SER A 202 -13.86 6.44 -11.99
CA SER A 202 -12.88 5.81 -12.88
C SER A 202 -12.68 6.58 -14.17
N GLN A 203 -13.72 7.23 -14.69
CA GLN A 203 -13.60 8.12 -15.85
C GLN A 203 -12.78 9.37 -15.52
N LYS A 204 -12.89 9.90 -14.30
CA LYS A 204 -11.99 10.99 -13.83
C LYS A 204 -10.54 10.52 -13.80
N GLN A 205 -10.26 9.33 -13.31
CA GLN A 205 -8.90 8.77 -13.32
C GLN A 205 -8.38 8.59 -14.75
N LEU A 206 -9.20 8.08 -15.66
CA LEU A 206 -8.81 7.92 -17.07
C LEU A 206 -8.60 9.27 -17.78
N ALA A 207 -9.39 10.30 -17.48
CA ALA A 207 -9.16 11.66 -17.96
C ALA A 207 -7.82 12.22 -17.47
N GLN A 208 -7.48 11.98 -16.21
CA GLN A 208 -6.20 12.37 -15.63
C GLN A 208 -5.03 11.69 -16.33
N ILE A 209 -5.09 10.38 -16.52
CA ILE A 209 -4.06 9.62 -17.22
C ILE A 209 -3.91 10.10 -18.67
N ALA A 210 -5.03 10.29 -19.36
CA ALA A 210 -5.00 10.78 -20.74
C ALA A 210 -4.31 12.16 -20.84
N TYR A 211 -4.62 13.09 -19.93
CA TYR A 211 -3.96 14.38 -19.87
C TYR A 211 -2.48 14.24 -19.50
N TYR A 212 -2.12 13.42 -18.53
CA TYR A 212 -0.73 13.19 -18.14
C TYR A 212 0.10 12.53 -19.24
N CYS A 213 -0.52 11.72 -20.09
CA CYS A 213 0.13 11.17 -21.28
C CYS A 213 0.41 12.24 -22.36
N ASN A 214 -0.35 13.35 -22.40
CA ASN A 214 -0.17 14.44 -23.35
C ASN A 214 -0.62 15.78 -22.76
N MET A 215 0.21 16.38 -21.93
CA MET A 215 -0.09 17.65 -21.24
C MET A 215 -0.16 18.86 -22.16
N SER A 216 0.27 18.73 -23.42
CA SER A 216 0.13 19.79 -24.42
C SER A 216 -1.27 19.90 -25.01
N ASP A 217 -2.12 18.90 -24.81
CA ASP A 217 -3.50 18.85 -25.34
C ASP A 217 -4.48 19.55 -24.38
N LYS A 218 -4.93 20.73 -24.79
CA LYS A 218 -5.88 21.54 -24.02
C LYS A 218 -7.26 20.90 -23.88
N ALA A 219 -7.68 20.09 -24.84
CA ALA A 219 -8.98 19.42 -24.75
C ALA A 219 -8.96 18.34 -23.66
N LEU A 220 -7.82 17.67 -23.44
CA LEU A 220 -7.64 16.74 -22.35
C LEU A 220 -7.62 17.45 -20.99
N LEU A 221 -7.00 18.64 -20.91
CA LEU A 221 -7.05 19.46 -19.69
C LEU A 221 -8.48 19.88 -19.37
N GLU A 222 -9.22 20.45 -20.33
CA GLU A 222 -10.62 20.84 -20.15
C GLU A 222 -11.49 19.65 -19.71
N THR A 223 -11.20 18.45 -20.23
CA THR A 223 -11.88 17.22 -19.82
C THR A 223 -11.57 16.86 -18.37
N LEU A 224 -10.31 16.93 -17.95
CA LEU A 224 -9.90 16.65 -16.58
C LEU A 224 -10.51 17.66 -15.59
N GLU A 225 -10.45 18.95 -15.91
CA GLU A 225 -11.07 19.99 -15.08
C GLU A 225 -12.57 19.76 -14.87
N TYR A 226 -13.29 19.48 -15.96
CA TYR A 226 -14.71 19.10 -15.89
C TYR A 226 -14.96 17.88 -14.99
N MET A 227 -14.16 16.82 -15.14
CA MET A 227 -14.33 15.61 -14.36
C MET A 227 -13.96 15.79 -12.89
N ASN A 228 -13.02 16.68 -12.56
CA ASN A 228 -12.70 17.01 -11.16
C ASN A 228 -13.88 17.75 -10.48
N GLU A 229 -14.48 18.72 -11.16
CA GLU A 229 -15.68 19.41 -10.64
C GLU A 229 -16.85 18.42 -10.47
N TYR A 230 -17.06 17.57 -11.46
CA TYR A 230 -18.12 16.57 -11.42
C TYR A 230 -17.91 15.54 -10.31
N TYR A 231 -16.68 15.06 -10.12
CA TYR A 231 -16.29 14.14 -9.02
C TYR A 231 -16.65 14.70 -7.66
N THR A 232 -16.29 15.94 -7.39
CA THR A 232 -16.61 16.60 -6.11
C THR A 232 -18.12 16.67 -5.89
N ALA A 233 -18.88 17.02 -6.93
CA ALA A 233 -20.33 17.12 -6.84
C ALA A 233 -20.99 15.74 -6.60
N ILE A 234 -20.56 14.70 -7.29
CA ILE A 234 -21.17 13.37 -7.21
C ILE A 234 -20.89 12.69 -5.86
N ILE A 235 -19.69 12.86 -5.31
CA ILE A 235 -19.34 12.34 -3.98
C ILE A 235 -20.21 13.02 -2.91
N ALA A 236 -20.33 14.34 -2.95
CA ALA A 236 -21.22 15.07 -2.05
C ALA A 236 -22.68 14.58 -2.19
N GLN A 237 -23.16 14.38 -3.41
CA GLN A 237 -24.49 13.86 -3.67
C GLN A 237 -24.68 12.44 -3.10
N PHE A 238 -23.70 11.57 -3.25
CA PHE A 238 -23.76 10.21 -2.69
C PHE A 238 -23.96 10.22 -1.16
N TYR A 239 -23.16 10.99 -0.44
CA TYR A 239 -23.27 11.07 1.02
C TYR A 239 -24.61 11.63 1.48
N THR A 240 -25.28 12.50 0.71
CA THR A 240 -26.59 13.04 1.10
C THR A 240 -27.69 11.98 1.22
N LEU A 241 -27.53 10.77 0.66
CA LEU A 241 -28.50 9.68 0.80
C LEU A 241 -28.49 9.03 2.19
N SER A 242 -27.42 9.13 2.95
CA SER A 242 -27.28 8.51 4.27
C SER A 242 -28.37 8.95 5.25
N ARG A 243 -28.68 10.25 5.31
CA ARG A 243 -29.73 10.78 6.20
C ARG A 243 -31.14 10.29 5.83
N PRO A 244 -31.57 10.34 4.56
CA PRO A 244 -32.83 9.75 4.13
C PRO A 244 -32.96 8.26 4.43
N PHE A 245 -31.91 7.46 4.25
CA PHE A 245 -31.93 6.06 4.68
C PHE A 245 -32.11 5.92 6.17
N TYR A 246 -31.39 6.70 6.98
CA TYR A 246 -31.49 6.68 8.44
C TYR A 246 -32.86 7.06 8.97
N ASP A 247 -33.52 8.03 8.35
CA ASP A 247 -34.84 8.50 8.76
C ASP A 247 -36.01 7.62 8.29
N SER A 248 -35.76 6.74 7.30
CA SER A 248 -36.75 5.86 6.70
C SER A 248 -36.90 4.54 7.46
N CYS A 249 -37.99 3.82 7.16
CA CYS A 249 -38.25 2.46 7.66
C CYS A 249 -37.18 1.44 7.17
N TYR A 250 -36.28 1.84 6.29
CA TYR A 250 -35.21 0.99 5.76
C TYR A 250 -33.94 1.05 6.59
N ARG A 251 -33.85 1.85 7.65
CA ARG A 251 -32.66 2.05 8.50
C ARG A 251 -31.97 0.74 8.89
N GLU A 252 -32.72 -0.20 9.47
CA GLU A 252 -32.17 -1.44 10.00
C GLU A 252 -31.59 -2.36 8.92
N PHE A 253 -32.09 -2.23 7.69
CA PHE A 253 -31.57 -3.00 6.55
C PHE A 253 -30.31 -2.37 5.98
N TYR A 254 -30.33 -1.06 5.75
CA TYR A 254 -29.24 -0.32 5.14
C TYR A 254 -27.98 -0.31 6.03
N TYR A 255 -28.16 -0.14 7.33
CA TYR A 255 -27.08 -0.10 8.32
C TYR A 255 -26.88 -1.45 9.02
N GLN A 256 -27.34 -2.56 8.44
CA GLN A 256 -27.20 -3.89 9.02
C GLN A 256 -25.74 -4.26 9.19
N GLY A 257 -25.34 -4.62 10.42
CA GLY A 257 -23.96 -5.01 10.74
C GLY A 257 -23.03 -3.85 11.10
N MET A 258 -23.45 -2.61 10.92
CA MET A 258 -22.69 -1.42 11.30
C MET A 258 -22.83 -1.10 12.78
N THR A 259 -21.77 -0.62 13.38
CA THR A 259 -21.78 -0.07 14.75
C THR A 259 -22.41 1.32 14.80
N ASP A 260 -22.83 1.77 15.99
CA ASP A 260 -23.35 3.14 16.17
C ASP A 260 -22.32 4.21 15.77
N ALA A 261 -21.02 3.94 15.93
CA ALA A 261 -19.94 4.84 15.54
C ALA A 261 -19.86 4.99 14.02
N GLU A 262 -19.89 3.87 13.29
CA GLU A 262 -19.89 3.88 11.82
C GLU A 262 -21.13 4.59 11.26
N ILE A 263 -22.32 4.27 11.79
CA ILE A 263 -23.56 4.96 11.40
C ILE A 263 -23.46 6.46 11.65
N ASN A 264 -22.92 6.88 12.79
CA ASN A 264 -22.76 8.29 13.12
C ASN A 264 -21.76 8.98 12.18
N SER A 265 -20.71 8.30 11.72
CA SER A 265 -19.78 8.83 10.72
C SER A 265 -20.49 9.12 9.40
N PHE A 266 -21.24 8.15 8.85
CA PHE A 266 -22.03 8.36 7.63
C PHE A 266 -23.05 9.49 7.75
N LEU A 267 -23.73 9.57 8.90
CA LEU A 267 -24.70 10.63 9.17
C LEU A 267 -24.03 12.00 9.33
N PHE A 268 -22.87 12.00 9.93
CA PHE A 268 -22.05 13.17 10.11
C PHE A 268 -21.67 13.80 8.77
N ASP A 269 -21.19 13.00 7.83
CA ASP A 269 -20.85 13.47 6.48
C ASP A 269 -22.08 14.04 5.77
N SER A 270 -23.22 13.36 5.86
CA SER A 270 -24.49 13.81 5.31
C SER A 270 -24.97 15.15 5.90
N ASP A 271 -24.90 15.29 7.22
CA ASP A 271 -25.34 16.51 7.92
C ASP A 271 -24.38 17.67 7.69
N THR A 272 -23.09 17.37 7.61
CA THR A 272 -22.01 18.33 7.38
C THR A 272 -22.12 18.96 5.99
N VAL A 273 -22.29 18.15 4.95
CA VAL A 273 -22.53 18.63 3.59
C VAL A 273 -23.81 19.50 3.50
N SER A 274 -24.79 19.25 4.36
CA SER A 274 -26.06 19.99 4.42
C SER A 274 -26.00 21.27 5.27
N ASN A 275 -24.92 21.51 6.03
CA ASN A 275 -24.76 22.69 6.88
C ASN A 275 -24.31 23.92 6.06
N PRO A 276 -25.13 25.01 5.95
CA PRO A 276 -24.75 26.15 5.11
C PRO A 276 -23.50 26.90 5.59
N GLU A 277 -23.21 26.92 6.90
CA GLU A 277 -22.01 27.58 7.45
C GLU A 277 -20.77 26.75 7.12
N TYR A 278 -20.82 25.44 7.30
CA TYR A 278 -19.76 24.53 6.90
C TYR A 278 -19.46 24.63 5.39
N THR A 279 -20.51 24.56 4.58
CA THR A 279 -20.38 24.66 3.11
C THR A 279 -19.76 25.98 2.69
N ALA A 280 -20.12 27.10 3.33
CA ALA A 280 -19.52 28.39 3.02
C ALA A 280 -18.03 28.46 3.38
N LEU A 281 -17.63 27.90 4.52
CA LEU A 281 -16.23 27.82 4.94
C LEU A 281 -15.43 26.90 4.01
N LYS A 282 -16.00 25.73 3.67
CA LYS A 282 -15.37 24.79 2.72
C LYS A 282 -15.17 25.43 1.36
N ASN A 283 -16.20 26.01 0.78
CA ASN A 283 -16.09 26.70 -0.51
C ASN A 283 -15.02 27.80 -0.48
N ARG A 284 -14.88 28.51 0.64
CA ARG A 284 -13.83 29.52 0.79
C ARG A 284 -12.45 28.88 0.83
N ASN A 285 -12.27 27.75 1.48
CA ASN A 285 -11.02 27.02 1.49
C ASN A 285 -10.69 26.44 0.09
N ASP A 286 -11.68 25.90 -0.61
CA ASP A 286 -11.51 25.43 -2.01
C ASP A 286 -11.08 26.58 -2.95
N GLU A 287 -11.62 27.80 -2.73
CA GLU A 287 -11.21 29.01 -3.46
C GLU A 287 -9.76 29.42 -3.12
N ILE A 288 -9.37 29.35 -1.84
CA ILE A 288 -8.00 29.61 -1.39
C ILE A 288 -7.04 28.63 -2.06
N GLU A 289 -7.32 27.35 -2.00
CA GLU A 289 -6.49 26.29 -2.59
C GLU A 289 -6.36 26.47 -4.11
N THR A 290 -7.48 26.63 -4.82
CA THR A 290 -7.48 26.85 -6.28
C THR A 290 -6.68 28.08 -6.66
N THR A 291 -6.84 29.17 -5.91
CA THR A 291 -6.11 30.42 -6.13
C THR A 291 -4.62 30.23 -5.89
N PHE A 292 -4.26 29.51 -4.85
CA PHE A 292 -2.86 29.23 -4.51
C PHE A 292 -2.18 28.38 -5.59
N ILE A 293 -2.82 27.30 -6.02
CA ILE A 293 -2.29 26.42 -7.08
C ILE A 293 -2.10 27.16 -8.41
N ALA A 294 -2.97 28.13 -8.72
CA ALA A 294 -2.87 28.93 -9.94
C ALA A 294 -1.73 29.98 -9.91
N MET A 295 -1.10 30.21 -8.76
CA MET A 295 0.03 31.15 -8.61
C MET A 295 1.33 30.52 -9.09
N ASN A 296 2.26 31.37 -9.59
CA ASN A 296 3.66 30.94 -9.77
C ASN A 296 4.41 30.93 -8.41
N ASP A 297 5.55 30.25 -8.37
CA ASP A 297 6.35 30.05 -7.14
C ASP A 297 6.58 31.33 -6.34
N ALA A 298 6.91 32.44 -7.01
CA ALA A 298 7.16 33.70 -6.33
C ALA A 298 5.88 34.31 -5.71
N GLN A 299 4.74 34.10 -6.35
CA GLN A 299 3.45 34.52 -5.82
C GLN A 299 3.01 33.63 -4.66
N GLN A 300 3.19 32.32 -4.79
CA GLN A 300 2.91 31.36 -3.71
C GLN A 300 3.70 31.73 -2.47
N LYS A 301 5.02 31.86 -2.58
CA LYS A 301 5.89 32.24 -1.47
C LYS A 301 5.48 33.54 -0.78
N ASN A 302 5.06 34.55 -1.52
CA ASN A 302 4.69 35.84 -0.97
C ASN A 302 3.28 35.88 -0.34
N ASN A 303 2.40 34.94 -0.67
CA ASN A 303 1.01 35.00 -0.23
C ASN A 303 0.64 33.86 0.72
N ILE A 304 1.46 32.80 0.83
CA ILE A 304 1.11 31.59 1.57
C ILE A 304 0.76 31.87 3.03
N ALA A 305 1.48 32.73 3.72
CA ALA A 305 1.28 32.99 5.14
C ALA A 305 -0.13 33.55 5.43
N GLU A 306 -0.58 34.55 4.65
CA GLU A 306 -1.90 35.14 4.79
C GLU A 306 -3.01 34.14 4.36
N MET A 307 -2.80 33.43 3.26
CA MET A 307 -3.76 32.44 2.75
C MET A 307 -3.91 31.27 3.72
N TYR A 308 -2.81 30.74 4.22
CA TYR A 308 -2.85 29.63 5.19
C TYR A 308 -3.44 30.06 6.52
N ALA A 309 -3.22 31.29 7.00
CA ALA A 309 -3.85 31.78 8.21
C ALA A 309 -5.38 31.77 8.10
N GLU A 310 -5.96 32.24 6.98
CA GLU A 310 -7.41 32.17 6.75
C GLU A 310 -7.87 30.73 6.59
N PHE A 311 -7.14 29.91 5.84
CA PHE A 311 -7.44 28.49 5.62
C PHE A 311 -7.49 27.69 6.91
N ALA A 312 -6.49 27.82 7.78
CA ALA A 312 -6.41 27.14 9.06
C ALA A 312 -7.51 27.61 10.04
N GLU A 313 -7.81 28.91 10.04
CA GLU A 313 -8.93 29.44 10.86
C GLU A 313 -10.27 28.85 10.41
N ASN A 314 -10.51 28.74 9.09
CA ASN A 314 -11.70 28.12 8.54
C ASN A 314 -11.79 26.64 8.88
N ASN A 315 -10.70 25.88 8.77
CA ASN A 315 -10.63 24.48 9.18
C ASN A 315 -10.97 24.30 10.66
N ASN A 316 -10.42 25.12 11.55
CA ASN A 316 -10.77 25.08 12.98
C ASN A 316 -12.25 25.42 13.24
N LYS A 317 -12.86 26.34 12.46
CA LYS A 317 -14.29 26.62 12.56
C LYS A 317 -15.13 25.42 12.07
N MET A 318 -14.76 24.82 10.96
CA MET A 318 -15.42 23.63 10.44
C MET A 318 -15.32 22.47 11.44
N ALA A 319 -14.16 22.18 12.01
CA ALA A 319 -13.99 21.16 13.04
C ALA A 319 -14.90 21.39 14.26
N LYS A 320 -15.04 22.63 14.70
CA LYS A 320 -15.95 22.98 15.81
C LYS A 320 -17.42 22.78 15.46
N LEU A 321 -17.83 23.08 14.22
CA LEU A 321 -19.19 22.78 13.76
C LEU A 321 -19.47 21.28 13.76
N MET A 322 -18.42 20.48 13.63
CA MET A 322 -18.44 19.02 13.63
C MET A 322 -18.28 18.41 15.04
N GLY A 323 -18.09 19.23 16.07
CA GLY A 323 -18.02 18.79 17.47
C GLY A 323 -16.60 18.50 17.99
N TYR A 324 -15.55 18.80 17.22
CA TYR A 324 -14.16 18.68 17.62
C TYR A 324 -13.63 19.99 18.23
N ASP A 325 -12.66 19.90 19.10
CA ASP A 325 -12.06 21.10 19.73
C ASP A 325 -11.20 21.90 18.75
N ASN A 326 -10.54 21.22 17.80
CA ASN A 326 -9.70 21.82 16.76
C ASN A 326 -9.63 20.91 15.52
N TYR A 327 -9.02 21.41 14.44
CA TYR A 327 -8.90 20.65 13.18
C TYR A 327 -7.93 19.47 13.26
N LEU A 328 -6.92 19.53 14.12
CA LEU A 328 -5.96 18.42 14.27
C LEU A 328 -6.66 17.15 14.75
N GLU A 329 -7.50 17.29 15.79
CA GLU A 329 -8.30 16.19 16.34
C GLU A 329 -9.15 15.54 15.24
N TYR A 330 -9.89 16.37 14.50
CA TYR A 330 -10.70 15.90 13.37
C TYR A 330 -9.85 15.25 12.26
N ALA A 331 -8.75 15.88 11.85
CA ALA A 331 -7.95 15.41 10.75
C ALA A 331 -7.26 14.08 11.08
N TYR A 332 -6.71 13.95 12.28
CA TYR A 332 -6.02 12.73 12.69
C TYR A 332 -6.96 11.54 12.75
N GLU A 333 -8.15 11.74 13.36
CA GLU A 333 -9.13 10.66 13.54
C GLU A 333 -9.90 10.35 12.25
N ASN A 334 -10.46 11.36 11.57
CA ASN A 334 -11.46 11.14 10.53
C ASN A 334 -10.97 11.33 9.10
N VAL A 335 -9.91 12.15 8.89
CA VAL A 335 -9.35 12.32 7.54
C VAL A 335 -8.30 11.26 7.25
N TYR A 336 -7.44 10.96 8.23
CA TYR A 336 -6.28 10.08 8.02
C TYR A 336 -6.37 8.74 8.75
N GLY A 337 -7.42 8.50 9.56
CA GLY A 337 -7.65 7.23 10.24
C GLY A 337 -6.47 6.80 11.13
N ARG A 338 -5.84 7.77 11.83
CA ARG A 338 -4.69 7.50 12.67
C ARG A 338 -5.11 6.90 13.99
N ASP A 339 -4.37 5.93 14.48
CA ASP A 339 -4.55 5.30 15.79
C ASP A 339 -3.67 5.94 16.89
N TYR A 340 -3.23 7.16 16.66
CA TYR A 340 -2.53 8.01 17.61
C TYR A 340 -3.02 9.46 17.50
N THR A 341 -2.89 10.18 18.60
CA THR A 341 -3.34 11.58 18.69
C THR A 341 -2.25 12.55 18.25
N TYR A 342 -2.61 13.81 17.99
CA TYR A 342 -1.63 14.86 17.67
C TYR A 342 -0.70 15.17 18.86
N GLU A 343 -1.14 14.94 20.11
CA GLU A 343 -0.27 15.06 21.29
C GLU A 343 0.78 13.95 21.33
N GLU A 344 0.40 12.73 20.96
CA GLU A 344 1.35 11.62 20.81
C GLU A 344 2.34 11.90 19.67
N ALA A 345 1.87 12.48 18.54
CA ALA A 345 2.74 12.93 17.45
C ALA A 345 3.78 13.97 17.93
N GLY A 346 3.41 14.87 18.85
CA GLY A 346 4.36 15.77 19.51
C GLY A 346 5.46 15.02 20.28
N GLN A 347 5.15 13.88 20.89
CA GLN A 347 6.15 13.03 21.55
C GLN A 347 7.06 12.34 20.53
N PHE A 348 6.52 11.91 19.37
CA PHE A 348 7.34 11.34 18.29
C PHE A 348 8.31 12.40 17.74
N ALA A 349 7.85 13.64 17.58
CA ALA A 349 8.70 14.76 17.19
C ALA A 349 9.90 14.93 18.13
N ASP A 350 9.72 14.80 19.45
CA ASP A 350 10.80 14.85 20.43
C ASP A 350 11.78 13.67 20.30
N TYR A 351 11.27 12.47 19.98
CA TYR A 351 12.15 11.34 19.69
C TYR A 351 12.94 11.55 18.39
N VAL A 352 12.30 12.04 17.34
CA VAL A 352 12.98 12.36 16.06
C VAL A 352 14.08 13.40 16.30
N LYS A 353 13.78 14.49 17.00
CA LYS A 353 14.80 15.52 17.36
C LYS A 353 15.98 14.92 18.11
N THR A 354 15.71 14.05 19.07
CA THR A 354 16.75 13.49 19.95
C THR A 354 17.61 12.44 19.24
N TYR A 355 17.00 11.55 18.46
CA TYR A 355 17.66 10.35 17.94
C TYR A 355 17.95 10.40 16.45
N LEU A 356 17.04 10.94 15.62
CA LEU A 356 17.17 10.88 14.17
C LEU A 356 17.77 12.13 13.55
N SER A 357 17.56 13.32 14.11
CA SER A 357 18.18 14.55 13.61
C SER A 357 19.71 14.48 13.58
N PRO A 358 20.39 13.92 14.61
CA PRO A 358 21.83 13.69 14.52
C PRO A 358 22.25 12.72 13.41
N ILE A 359 21.44 11.69 13.15
CA ILE A 359 21.71 10.72 12.09
C ILE A 359 21.52 11.38 10.72
N PHE A 360 20.41 12.10 10.52
CA PHE A 360 20.18 12.86 9.29
C PHE A 360 21.36 13.81 9.01
N THR A 361 21.80 14.57 10.00
CA THR A 361 22.95 15.48 9.86
C THR A 361 24.21 14.72 9.45
N ALA A 362 24.44 13.53 10.00
CA ALA A 362 25.61 12.71 9.65
C ALA A 362 25.53 12.18 8.23
N VAL A 363 24.39 11.61 7.82
CA VAL A 363 24.17 11.06 6.47
C VAL A 363 24.24 12.18 5.43
N TYR A 364 23.57 13.31 5.70
CA TYR A 364 23.58 14.47 4.83
C TYR A 364 25.00 15.09 4.69
N THR A 365 25.76 15.17 5.80
CA THR A 365 27.17 15.62 5.77
C THR A 365 28.02 14.68 4.92
N LYS A 366 27.78 13.37 5.00
CA LYS A 366 28.48 12.40 4.14
C LYS A 366 28.11 12.64 2.66
N TRP A 367 26.85 12.86 2.37
CA TRP A 367 26.35 13.14 1.03
C TRP A 367 26.99 14.40 0.44
N ASP A 368 27.02 15.49 1.19
CA ASP A 368 27.66 16.73 0.78
C ASP A 368 29.18 16.55 0.51
N ASN A 369 29.86 15.76 1.35
CA ASN A 369 31.27 15.47 1.18
C ASN A 369 31.55 14.64 -0.08
N ILE A 370 30.66 13.69 -0.42
CA ILE A 370 30.72 12.94 -1.68
C ILE A 370 30.61 13.92 -2.86
N GLY A 371 29.68 14.89 -2.80
CA GLY A 371 29.48 15.90 -3.83
C GLY A 371 30.67 16.86 -4.00
N ALA A 372 31.41 17.12 -2.93
CA ALA A 372 32.56 18.05 -2.94
C ALA A 372 33.87 17.45 -3.48
N ASP A 373 34.04 16.11 -3.33
CA ASP A 373 35.38 15.52 -3.50
C ASP A 373 35.78 15.18 -4.93
N THR A 374 34.87 14.99 -5.86
CA THR A 374 35.24 14.86 -7.29
C THR A 374 34.00 14.65 -8.18
N GLN A 375 33.50 15.68 -8.78
CA GLN A 375 32.46 15.56 -9.82
C GLN A 375 32.80 14.52 -10.89
N ALA A 376 34.08 14.43 -11.30
CA ALA A 376 34.53 13.44 -12.28
C ALA A 376 34.49 11.97 -11.76
N SER A 377 34.71 11.74 -10.47
CA SER A 377 34.56 10.40 -9.89
C SER A 377 33.10 10.03 -9.67
N ILE A 378 32.28 10.99 -9.24
CA ILE A 378 30.82 10.81 -9.13
C ILE A 378 30.24 10.50 -10.49
N ASP A 379 30.60 11.24 -11.54
CA ASP A 379 30.12 11.02 -12.91
C ASP A 379 30.50 9.62 -13.40
N GLN A 380 31.68 9.13 -13.05
CA GLN A 380 32.09 7.75 -13.40
C GLN A 380 31.28 6.69 -12.66
N TYR A 381 31.04 6.87 -11.37
CA TYR A 381 30.23 5.95 -10.55
C TYR A 381 28.76 6.09 -10.85
N TYR A 382 28.28 7.33 -11.06
CA TYR A 382 26.91 7.61 -11.48
C TYR A 382 26.58 6.95 -12.83
N THR A 383 27.52 6.93 -13.78
CA THR A 383 27.33 6.22 -15.05
C THR A 383 27.18 4.71 -14.83
N GLN A 384 27.99 4.11 -13.93
CA GLN A 384 27.88 2.70 -13.57
C GLN A 384 26.54 2.34 -12.92
N VAL A 385 26.04 3.24 -12.06
CA VAL A 385 24.81 3.09 -11.29
C VAL A 385 23.60 3.48 -12.12
N LYS A 386 23.74 4.50 -12.99
CA LYS A 386 22.68 5.08 -13.79
C LYS A 386 21.95 4.03 -14.62
N ASP A 387 22.70 3.21 -15.35
CA ASP A 387 22.14 2.18 -16.24
C ASP A 387 21.35 1.08 -15.48
N SER A 388 21.58 0.94 -14.17
CA SER A 388 20.97 -0.13 -13.36
C SER A 388 19.92 0.37 -12.38
N PHE A 389 19.93 1.69 -12.07
CA PHE A 389 19.03 2.29 -11.08
C PHE A 389 18.21 3.44 -11.61
N PHE A 390 18.75 4.26 -12.53
CA PHE A 390 18.17 5.52 -12.96
C PHE A 390 17.83 5.58 -14.45
N GLU A 391 18.11 4.52 -15.22
CA GLU A 391 17.63 4.37 -16.59
C GLU A 391 16.50 3.34 -16.66
N SER A 392 15.80 3.34 -17.81
CA SER A 392 14.67 2.46 -18.05
C SER A 392 14.95 1.00 -17.68
N VAL A 393 14.01 0.40 -17.01
CA VAL A 393 14.09 -0.97 -16.48
C VAL A 393 14.00 -2.04 -17.58
N ASP A 394 13.77 -1.64 -18.82
CA ASP A 394 13.65 -2.58 -19.94
C ASP A 394 14.90 -3.49 -20.05
N GLY A 395 14.73 -4.76 -19.66
CA GLY A 395 15.80 -5.76 -19.64
C GLY A 395 16.67 -5.78 -18.38
N ASN A 396 16.32 -5.06 -17.32
CA ASN A 396 17.06 -5.09 -16.07
C ASN A 396 16.83 -6.40 -15.32
N THR A 397 17.84 -7.28 -15.36
CA THR A 397 17.78 -8.60 -14.70
C THR A 397 17.77 -8.49 -13.18
N LEU A 398 18.41 -7.46 -12.59
CA LEU A 398 18.47 -7.28 -11.14
C LEU A 398 17.09 -7.08 -10.52
N VAL A 399 16.22 -6.29 -11.16
CA VAL A 399 14.84 -6.08 -10.67
C VAL A 399 14.06 -7.40 -10.74
N ASN A 400 14.13 -8.10 -11.89
CA ASN A 400 13.43 -9.37 -12.05
C ASN A 400 13.90 -10.43 -11.04
N ASP A 401 15.23 -10.55 -10.85
CA ASP A 401 15.82 -11.51 -9.89
C ASP A 401 15.42 -11.16 -8.44
N TYR A 402 15.34 -9.86 -8.12
CA TYR A 402 14.86 -9.39 -6.82
C TYR A 402 13.37 -9.70 -6.61
N ILE A 403 12.52 -9.40 -7.59
CA ILE A 403 11.09 -9.70 -7.52
C ILE A 403 10.85 -11.21 -7.40
N ASP A 404 11.62 -12.04 -8.11
CA ASP A 404 11.56 -13.49 -7.97
C ASP A 404 11.98 -13.95 -6.56
N LEU A 405 12.90 -13.24 -5.91
CA LEU A 405 13.32 -13.52 -4.54
C LEU A 405 12.24 -13.17 -3.50
N LEU A 406 11.42 -12.16 -3.79
CA LEU A 406 10.24 -11.83 -2.97
C LEU A 406 9.15 -12.90 -3.07
N GLU A 407 9.33 -13.95 -3.90
CA GLU A 407 8.34 -15.02 -4.10
C GLU A 407 7.61 -15.37 -2.81
N PHE A 408 6.41 -14.88 -2.69
CA PHE A 408 5.59 -15.07 -1.51
C PHE A 408 4.19 -15.49 -1.95
N ASN A 409 3.72 -16.57 -1.36
CA ASN A 409 2.37 -17.02 -1.51
C ASN A 409 1.64 -16.70 -0.20
N THR A 410 1.09 -15.50 -0.11
CA THR A 410 0.43 -14.99 1.09
C THR A 410 -0.89 -15.68 1.35
N ASN A 411 -1.59 -16.01 0.27
CA ASN A 411 -2.89 -16.68 0.35
C ASN A 411 -2.88 -17.92 -0.53
N PRO A 412 -2.81 -19.14 0.07
CA PRO A 412 -2.85 -20.38 -0.68
C PRO A 412 -4.09 -20.53 -1.58
N GLU A 413 -5.14 -19.78 -1.27
CA GLU A 413 -6.40 -19.80 -2.04
C GLU A 413 -6.39 -18.81 -3.20
N LYS A 414 -5.79 -17.64 -3.06
CA LYS A 414 -5.73 -16.61 -4.11
C LYS A 414 -4.55 -16.77 -5.07
N MET A 415 -3.47 -17.46 -4.68
CA MET A 415 -2.27 -17.69 -5.52
C MET A 415 -1.67 -16.46 -6.18
N ILE A 416 -1.65 -15.35 -5.48
CA ILE A 416 -0.99 -14.13 -5.92
C ILE A 416 0.52 -14.31 -5.71
N THR A 417 1.32 -14.21 -6.75
CA THR A 417 2.79 -14.18 -6.66
C THR A 417 3.30 -12.83 -7.11
N PHE A 418 4.33 -12.33 -6.46
CA PHE A 418 4.95 -11.04 -6.83
C PHE A 418 5.44 -11.07 -8.28
N SER A 419 6.06 -12.16 -8.73
CA SER A 419 6.54 -12.28 -10.11
C SER A 419 5.41 -12.26 -11.15
N ASP A 420 4.28 -12.93 -10.89
CA ASP A 420 3.15 -12.94 -11.83
C ASP A 420 2.50 -11.55 -11.90
N GLU A 421 2.34 -10.85 -10.75
CA GLU A 421 1.78 -9.51 -10.70
C GLU A 421 2.73 -8.45 -11.30
N PHE A 422 4.05 -8.58 -11.07
CA PHE A 422 5.03 -7.71 -11.72
C PHE A 422 4.98 -7.83 -13.25
N ASN A 423 4.86 -9.05 -13.77
CA ASN A 423 4.71 -9.27 -15.20
C ASN A 423 3.40 -8.66 -15.75
N LYS A 424 2.32 -8.65 -14.97
CA LYS A 424 1.07 -7.97 -15.35
C LYS A 424 1.24 -6.45 -15.37
N LEU A 425 1.86 -5.88 -14.35
CA LEU A 425 2.15 -4.45 -14.29
C LEU A 425 2.97 -3.99 -15.51
N MET A 426 4.00 -4.75 -15.87
CA MET A 426 4.89 -4.44 -16.99
C MET A 426 4.28 -4.70 -18.37
N SER A 427 3.07 -5.31 -18.45
CA SER A 427 2.38 -5.59 -19.71
C SER A 427 1.72 -4.34 -20.30
N GLU A 428 1.48 -4.35 -21.64
CA GLU A 428 0.72 -3.30 -22.30
C GLU A 428 -0.71 -3.17 -21.70
N GLY A 429 -1.08 -1.94 -21.38
CA GLY A 429 -2.40 -1.61 -20.83
C GLY A 429 -2.46 -1.45 -19.31
N ASN A 430 -1.47 -1.92 -18.57
CA ASN A 430 -1.37 -1.73 -17.12
C ASN A 430 -0.33 -0.67 -16.75
N MET A 431 0.53 -0.30 -17.69
CA MET A 431 1.54 0.73 -17.53
C MET A 431 1.33 1.85 -18.55
N PHE A 432 1.29 3.08 -18.08
CA PHE A 432 1.19 4.29 -18.90
C PHE A 432 2.47 5.11 -18.79
N ARG A 433 2.82 5.81 -19.87
CA ARG A 433 3.94 6.75 -19.93
C ARG A 433 3.48 8.04 -20.61
N GLY A 434 4.02 9.19 -20.18
CA GLY A 434 3.62 10.48 -20.76
C GLY A 434 4.45 11.65 -20.28
N ASP A 435 3.86 12.85 -20.34
CA ASP A 435 4.56 14.13 -20.14
C ASP A 435 4.61 14.60 -18.68
N TYR A 436 3.74 14.09 -17.80
CA TYR A 436 3.74 14.46 -16.39
C TYR A 436 5.00 13.94 -15.70
N GLU A 437 5.73 14.83 -15.02
CA GLU A 437 6.95 14.51 -14.28
C GLU A 437 6.61 13.89 -12.92
N GLY A 438 6.36 12.58 -12.88
CA GLY A 438 6.04 11.83 -11.67
C GLY A 438 5.72 10.38 -11.99
N ALA A 439 5.54 9.56 -10.95
CA ALA A 439 5.02 8.22 -11.05
C ALA A 439 3.93 8.01 -9.99
N PHE A 440 2.99 7.13 -10.25
CA PHE A 440 1.95 6.75 -9.29
C PHE A 440 1.24 5.47 -9.71
N VAL A 441 0.63 4.81 -8.75
CA VAL A 441 -0.34 3.74 -8.96
C VAL A 441 -1.75 4.25 -8.62
N THR A 442 -2.74 3.81 -9.36
CA THR A 442 -4.15 4.05 -9.08
C THR A 442 -4.99 2.87 -9.54
N THR A 443 -6.11 2.64 -8.87
CA THR A 443 -7.04 1.56 -9.24
C THR A 443 -8.20 2.12 -10.04
N ILE A 444 -8.41 1.59 -11.25
CA ILE A 444 -9.59 1.89 -12.04
C ILE A 444 -10.75 1.08 -11.47
N GLY A 445 -11.56 1.71 -10.61
CA GLY A 445 -12.53 1.04 -9.75
C GLY A 445 -13.56 0.18 -10.49
N PHE A 446 -14.12 0.66 -11.62
CA PHE A 446 -15.10 -0.12 -12.39
C PHE A 446 -14.49 -1.37 -13.04
N ALA A 447 -13.18 -1.36 -13.33
CA ALA A 447 -12.46 -2.50 -13.90
C ALA A 447 -11.79 -3.36 -12.81
N ASN A 448 -11.81 -2.89 -11.56
CA ASN A 448 -11.06 -3.48 -10.44
C ASN A 448 -9.61 -3.79 -10.86
N LEU A 449 -8.95 -2.80 -11.46
CA LEU A 449 -7.66 -2.94 -12.11
C LEU A 449 -6.70 -1.86 -11.63
N PRO A 450 -5.66 -2.19 -10.87
CA PRO A 450 -4.58 -1.26 -10.59
C PRO A 450 -3.72 -1.06 -11.84
N ILE A 451 -3.33 0.18 -12.06
CA ILE A 451 -2.47 0.61 -13.14
C ILE A 451 -1.38 1.53 -12.61
N ALA A 452 -0.26 1.60 -13.29
CA ALA A 452 0.82 2.51 -12.97
C ALA A 452 1.08 3.52 -14.09
N TYR A 453 1.45 4.72 -13.72
CA TYR A 453 1.92 5.76 -14.61
C TYR A 453 3.38 6.11 -14.28
N PHE A 454 4.18 6.33 -15.34
CA PHE A 454 5.59 6.74 -15.22
C PHE A 454 5.88 7.90 -16.18
N GLY A 455 6.31 9.01 -15.61
CA GLY A 455 6.76 10.18 -16.36
C GLY A 455 8.21 10.10 -16.82
N PRO A 456 8.70 11.13 -17.51
CA PRO A 456 10.07 11.16 -18.02
C PRO A 456 11.11 11.07 -16.88
N GLY A 457 11.95 10.03 -16.93
CA GLY A 457 12.99 9.77 -15.92
C GLY A 457 12.51 9.04 -14.66
N TYR A 458 11.22 8.71 -14.55
CA TYR A 458 10.65 7.95 -13.45
C TYR A 458 10.49 6.45 -13.76
N ASP A 459 10.79 5.99 -14.97
CA ASP A 459 10.75 4.57 -15.34
C ASP A 459 12.07 3.83 -15.02
N ASN A 460 12.77 4.26 -13.98
CA ASN A 460 13.98 3.65 -13.46
C ASN A 460 13.70 2.53 -12.45
N ALA A 461 14.70 1.72 -12.15
CA ALA A 461 14.57 0.55 -11.30
C ALA A 461 14.02 0.85 -9.89
N PHE A 462 14.46 1.93 -9.24
CA PHE A 462 13.96 2.32 -7.92
C PHE A 462 12.50 2.72 -7.95
N THR A 463 12.13 3.60 -8.88
CA THR A 463 10.74 4.06 -9.01
C THR A 463 9.81 2.92 -9.37
N ILE A 464 10.22 2.01 -10.25
CA ILE A 464 9.39 0.84 -10.59
C ILE A 464 9.21 -0.09 -9.41
N VAL A 465 10.25 -0.33 -8.63
CA VAL A 465 10.15 -1.12 -7.39
C VAL A 465 9.25 -0.41 -6.37
N HIS A 466 9.33 0.92 -6.27
CA HIS A 466 8.45 1.74 -5.45
C HIS A 466 6.99 1.56 -5.85
N GLU A 467 6.66 1.88 -7.09
CA GLU A 467 5.29 1.79 -7.61
C GLU A 467 4.75 0.35 -7.57
N PHE A 468 5.63 -0.64 -7.73
CA PHE A 468 5.24 -2.03 -7.57
C PHE A 468 4.83 -2.36 -6.13
N GLY A 469 5.41 -1.71 -5.12
CA GLY A 469 4.96 -1.80 -3.73
C GLY A 469 3.51 -1.34 -3.58
N HIS A 470 3.16 -0.17 -4.11
CA HIS A 470 1.78 0.33 -4.15
C HIS A 470 0.85 -0.60 -4.94
N TYR A 471 1.28 -1.04 -6.12
CA TYR A 471 0.51 -1.95 -6.95
C TYR A 471 0.14 -3.24 -6.19
N MET A 472 1.09 -3.83 -5.49
CA MET A 472 0.85 -5.02 -4.68
C MET A 472 -0.09 -4.74 -3.51
N ASN A 473 0.02 -3.57 -2.86
CA ASN A 473 -0.92 -3.17 -1.83
C ASN A 473 -2.35 -3.07 -2.35
N GLU A 474 -2.55 -2.46 -3.52
CA GLU A 474 -3.86 -2.41 -4.17
C GLU A 474 -4.41 -3.82 -4.47
N ILE A 475 -3.58 -4.71 -5.02
CA ILE A 475 -3.98 -6.10 -5.30
C ILE A 475 -4.46 -6.84 -4.05
N TYR A 476 -3.82 -6.62 -2.90
CA TYR A 476 -4.23 -7.24 -1.64
C TYR A 476 -5.47 -6.59 -1.04
N SER A 477 -5.57 -5.26 -1.13
CA SER A 477 -6.68 -4.48 -0.56
C SER A 477 -8.00 -4.69 -1.30
N MET A 478 -7.99 -4.92 -2.62
CA MET A 478 -9.19 -5.14 -3.41
C MET A 478 -10.08 -6.29 -2.91
N GLY A 479 -9.47 -7.40 -2.48
CA GLY A 479 -10.24 -8.54 -1.96
C GLY A 479 -10.85 -8.28 -0.57
N VAL A 480 -10.37 -7.29 0.15
CA VAL A 480 -10.86 -6.89 1.47
C VAL A 480 -12.00 -5.89 1.34
N SER A 481 -11.87 -4.90 0.47
CA SER A 481 -12.92 -3.90 0.24
C SER A 481 -14.23 -4.51 -0.25
N ASP A 482 -14.18 -5.62 -0.99
CA ASP A 482 -15.38 -6.34 -1.42
C ASP A 482 -16.14 -7.02 -0.26
N THR A 483 -15.44 -7.41 0.80
CA THR A 483 -16.01 -8.09 1.98
C THR A 483 -16.23 -7.16 3.16
N HIS A 484 -15.52 -6.04 3.21
CA HIS A 484 -15.56 -5.02 4.25
C HIS A 484 -15.71 -3.65 3.60
N PRO A 485 -16.94 -3.21 3.28
CA PRO A 485 -17.19 -1.98 2.53
C PRO A 485 -16.71 -0.70 3.25
N ASN A 486 -16.42 -0.80 4.55
CA ASN A 486 -15.86 0.29 5.35
C ASN A 486 -14.35 0.14 5.56
N PHE A 487 -13.69 -0.75 4.82
CA PHE A 487 -12.24 -0.88 4.87
C PHE A 487 -11.59 0.39 4.34
N ASP A 488 -10.95 1.12 5.22
CA ASP A 488 -10.15 2.30 4.90
C ASP A 488 -8.76 2.11 5.49
N GLN A 489 -7.78 2.02 4.61
CA GLN A 489 -6.40 1.83 5.02
C GLN A 489 -5.83 3.15 5.51
N SER A 490 -5.18 3.16 6.68
CA SER A 490 -4.46 4.34 7.17
C SER A 490 -3.48 4.87 6.13
N TYR A 491 -3.51 6.16 5.88
CA TYR A 491 -2.56 6.85 4.99
C TYR A 491 -1.10 6.66 5.42
N ASP A 492 -0.86 6.40 6.70
CA ASP A 492 0.47 6.16 7.25
C ASP A 492 1.07 4.81 6.81
N LEU A 493 0.25 3.90 6.25
CA LEU A 493 0.69 2.61 5.70
C LEU A 493 1.09 2.69 4.23
N LEU A 494 0.57 3.64 3.48
CA LEU A 494 0.66 3.64 2.02
C LEU A 494 2.11 3.61 1.51
N GLU A 495 2.99 4.41 2.11
CA GLU A 495 4.39 4.48 1.69
C GLU A 495 5.27 3.35 2.30
N MET A 496 4.77 2.58 3.24
CA MET A 496 5.55 1.44 3.79
C MET A 496 5.75 0.33 2.76
N HIS A 497 4.75 0.12 1.90
CA HIS A 497 4.81 -0.90 0.87
C HIS A 497 5.79 -0.51 -0.24
N SER A 498 5.77 0.74 -0.66
CA SER A 498 6.61 1.29 -1.72
C SER A 498 8.05 1.50 -1.27
N GLN A 499 8.27 2.32 -0.25
CA GLN A 499 9.60 2.65 0.28
C GLN A 499 10.28 1.43 0.93
N GLY A 500 9.50 0.53 1.57
CA GLY A 500 10.00 -0.72 2.10
C GLY A 500 10.57 -1.62 1.00
N ASN A 501 9.90 -1.64 -0.16
CA ASN A 501 10.38 -2.34 -1.33
C ASN A 501 11.69 -1.75 -1.87
N GLU A 502 11.81 -0.41 -1.92
CA GLU A 502 13.05 0.26 -2.31
C GLU A 502 14.25 -0.13 -1.42
N LEU A 503 14.09 -0.07 -0.10
CA LEU A 503 15.22 -0.37 0.81
C LEU A 503 15.56 -1.87 0.84
N LEU A 504 14.61 -2.76 0.66
CA LEU A 504 14.89 -4.19 0.47
C LEU A 504 15.61 -4.43 -0.87
N TYR A 505 15.21 -3.73 -1.93
CA TYR A 505 15.91 -3.79 -3.21
C TYR A 505 17.36 -3.26 -3.08
N LEU A 506 17.56 -2.17 -2.36
CA LEU A 506 18.90 -1.68 -2.03
C LEU A 506 19.75 -2.75 -1.31
N CYS A 507 19.18 -3.43 -0.30
CA CYS A 507 19.86 -4.49 0.41
C CYS A 507 20.23 -5.66 -0.53
N TYR A 508 19.31 -6.05 -1.42
CA TYR A 508 19.55 -7.06 -2.44
C TYR A 508 20.68 -6.67 -3.38
N VAL A 509 20.68 -5.44 -3.88
CA VAL A 509 21.70 -4.92 -4.79
C VAL A 509 23.08 -4.88 -4.13
N LYS A 510 23.16 -4.48 -2.86
CA LYS A 510 24.43 -4.47 -2.10
C LYS A 510 25.12 -5.85 -2.10
N GLU A 511 24.35 -6.92 -2.11
CA GLU A 511 24.86 -8.28 -2.05
C GLU A 511 25.07 -8.93 -3.42
N ASN A 512 24.28 -8.57 -4.43
CA ASN A 512 24.16 -9.31 -5.67
C ASN A 512 24.65 -8.54 -6.91
N ALA A 513 24.77 -7.21 -6.86
CA ALA A 513 25.24 -6.44 -8.00
C ALA A 513 26.78 -6.43 -8.11
N GLU A 514 27.29 -6.51 -9.33
CA GLU A 514 28.72 -6.39 -9.64
C GLU A 514 29.17 -4.91 -9.62
N PHE A 515 28.80 -4.15 -8.58
CA PHE A 515 29.21 -2.76 -8.42
C PHE A 515 30.47 -2.61 -7.59
N SER A 516 31.19 -1.50 -7.80
CA SER A 516 32.30 -1.15 -6.91
C SER A 516 31.76 -0.76 -5.52
N ALA A 517 32.57 -0.96 -4.47
CA ALA A 517 32.19 -0.56 -3.11
C ALA A 517 31.84 0.95 -3.01
N VAL A 518 32.47 1.79 -3.85
CA VAL A 518 32.17 3.23 -3.89
C VAL A 518 30.81 3.50 -4.53
N ALA A 519 30.43 2.76 -5.57
CA ALA A 519 29.11 2.90 -6.19
C ALA A 519 28.01 2.44 -5.23
N ILE A 520 28.21 1.35 -4.50
CA ILE A 520 27.28 0.87 -3.47
C ILE A 520 27.14 1.91 -2.34
N ASP A 521 28.26 2.46 -1.86
CA ASP A 521 28.24 3.48 -0.81
C ASP A 521 27.52 4.77 -1.24
N LEU A 522 27.65 5.15 -2.50
CA LEU A 522 26.93 6.28 -3.09
C LEU A 522 25.41 6.05 -3.11
N ILE A 523 24.97 4.90 -3.64
CA ILE A 523 23.53 4.55 -3.72
C ILE A 523 22.93 4.46 -2.33
N GLU A 524 23.60 3.79 -1.42
CA GLU A 524 23.15 3.62 -0.05
C GLU A 524 23.01 4.97 0.66
N THR A 525 24.02 5.86 0.51
CA THR A 525 23.96 7.20 1.10
C THR A 525 22.81 8.01 0.51
N TYR A 526 22.63 7.97 -0.81
CA TYR A 526 21.51 8.61 -1.51
C TYR A 526 20.16 8.11 -1.02
N SER A 527 19.96 6.79 -1.00
CA SER A 527 18.71 6.18 -0.55
C SER A 527 18.39 6.53 0.92
N LEU A 528 19.40 6.53 1.79
CA LEU A 528 19.20 6.89 3.20
C LEU A 528 18.94 8.39 3.41
N VAL A 529 19.52 9.27 2.61
CA VAL A 529 19.13 10.70 2.61
C VAL A 529 17.66 10.83 2.24
N ASN A 530 17.23 10.17 1.16
CA ASN A 530 15.85 10.21 0.69
C ASN A 530 14.85 9.59 1.68
N MET A 531 15.29 8.65 2.51
CA MET A 531 14.45 8.01 3.53
C MET A 531 14.39 8.80 4.84
N LEU A 532 15.49 9.43 5.24
CA LEU A 532 15.55 10.27 6.45
C LEU A 532 14.95 11.66 6.23
N TYR A 533 15.01 12.18 5.00
CA TYR A 533 14.41 13.47 4.68
C TYR A 533 12.91 13.53 4.95
N PRO A 534 12.07 12.57 4.48
CA PRO A 534 10.65 12.54 4.80
C PRO A 534 10.35 12.47 6.30
N VAL A 535 11.20 11.76 7.09
CA VAL A 535 11.02 11.71 8.54
C VAL A 535 11.11 13.09 9.15
N LEU A 536 12.15 13.85 8.80
CA LEU A 536 12.33 15.19 9.36
C LEU A 536 11.36 16.19 8.77
N ALA A 537 11.16 16.17 7.45
CA ALA A 537 10.26 17.08 6.77
C ALA A 537 8.82 16.92 7.26
N GLY A 538 8.34 15.68 7.36
CA GLY A 538 7.00 15.40 7.86
C GLY A 538 6.78 15.85 9.29
N MET A 539 7.73 15.53 10.20
CA MET A 539 7.66 15.98 11.59
C MET A 539 7.78 17.49 11.73
N THR A 540 8.59 18.14 10.90
CA THR A 540 8.75 19.60 10.91
C THR A 540 7.47 20.29 10.47
N ILE A 541 6.85 19.81 9.39
CA ILE A 541 5.56 20.33 8.90
C ILE A 541 4.45 20.08 9.92
N ASP A 542 4.34 18.85 10.44
CA ASP A 542 3.32 18.52 11.43
C ASP A 542 3.45 19.38 12.70
N THR A 543 4.67 19.56 13.22
CA THR A 543 4.93 20.43 14.37
C THR A 543 4.52 21.88 14.07
N PHE A 544 4.76 22.36 12.86
CA PHE A 544 4.35 23.68 12.42
C PHE A 544 2.83 23.80 12.33
N GLU A 545 2.15 22.83 11.73
CA GLU A 545 0.69 22.79 11.62
C GLU A 545 0.05 22.73 13.01
N GLN A 546 0.55 21.90 13.92
CA GLN A 546 0.08 21.86 15.30
C GLN A 546 0.20 23.24 15.97
N ALA A 547 1.33 23.92 15.82
CA ALA A 547 1.50 25.26 16.36
C ALA A 547 0.48 26.27 15.83
N ILE A 548 0.17 26.21 14.52
CA ILE A 548 -0.81 27.09 13.87
C ILE A 548 -2.24 26.77 14.30
N TYR A 549 -2.66 25.51 14.24
CA TYR A 549 -4.03 25.10 14.60
C TYR A 549 -4.34 25.29 16.09
N LEU A 550 -3.35 25.10 16.99
CA LEU A 550 -3.47 25.34 18.43
C LEU A 550 -3.23 26.80 18.80
N GLY A 551 -2.60 27.59 17.92
CA GLY A 551 -2.21 28.98 18.18
C GLY A 551 -1.10 29.12 19.22
N THR A 552 -0.35 28.05 19.51
CA THR A 552 0.71 28.01 20.54
C THR A 552 1.85 27.11 20.13
N TYR A 553 3.07 27.51 20.55
CA TYR A 553 4.26 26.66 20.42
C TYR A 553 5.19 26.86 21.62
N ASP A 554 5.40 25.83 22.41
CA ASP A 554 6.19 25.89 23.67
C ASP A 554 7.71 25.67 23.46
N GLY A 555 8.23 25.86 22.24
CA GLY A 555 9.64 25.71 21.93
C GLY A 555 10.52 26.86 22.45
N LEU A 556 11.82 26.62 22.58
CA LEU A 556 12.82 27.68 22.85
C LEU A 556 12.75 28.72 21.73
N GLY A 557 12.55 30.00 22.07
CA GLY A 557 12.41 31.10 21.10
C GLY A 557 10.95 31.44 20.75
N ALA A 558 9.98 30.62 21.12
CA ALA A 558 8.56 30.93 20.96
C ALA A 558 8.19 32.25 21.69
N ASP A 559 8.76 32.53 22.85
CA ASP A 559 8.61 33.80 23.56
C ASP A 559 9.06 35.03 22.77
N VAL A 560 9.97 34.83 21.80
CA VAL A 560 10.46 35.92 20.94
C VAL A 560 9.51 36.09 19.73
N ILE A 561 9.02 34.99 19.17
CA ILE A 561 8.14 34.98 17.99
C ILE A 561 6.72 35.40 18.41
N MET A 562 6.24 34.93 19.56
CA MET A 562 4.87 35.18 20.07
C MET A 562 4.91 36.14 21.26
N ALA A 563 5.57 37.29 21.14
CA ALA A 563 5.71 38.26 22.24
C ALA A 563 4.35 38.75 22.80
N ASP A 564 3.29 38.72 22.03
CA ASP A 564 1.91 39.04 22.41
C ASP A 564 1.05 37.82 22.77
N GLY A 565 1.63 36.59 22.72
CA GLY A 565 0.94 35.33 23.02
C GLY A 565 0.09 34.79 21.89
N LYS A 566 0.29 35.24 20.65
CA LYS A 566 -0.38 34.75 19.43
C LYS A 566 0.61 34.61 18.29
N ILE A 567 0.43 33.56 17.48
CA ILE A 567 1.15 33.39 16.23
C ILE A 567 0.38 34.11 15.12
N THR A 568 0.99 35.06 14.46
CA THR A 568 0.43 35.80 13.33
C THR A 568 1.00 35.30 12.00
N ALA A 569 0.31 35.61 10.90
CA ALA A 569 0.81 35.26 9.56
C ALA A 569 2.21 35.81 9.27
N ASP A 570 2.53 37.01 9.76
CA ASP A 570 3.87 37.61 9.61
C ASP A 570 4.98 36.82 10.34
N GLU A 571 4.61 36.04 11.36
CA GLU A 571 5.54 35.24 12.16
C GLU A 571 5.70 33.81 11.68
N TYR A 572 4.88 33.33 10.72
CA TYR A 572 4.90 31.97 10.24
C TYR A 572 6.25 31.52 9.67
N HIS A 573 6.89 32.35 8.88
CA HIS A 573 8.21 32.05 8.31
C HIS A 573 9.29 31.92 9.39
N ASP A 574 9.28 32.82 10.39
CA ASP A 574 10.23 32.81 11.50
C ASP A 574 9.99 31.58 12.39
N LEU A 575 8.75 31.25 12.67
CA LEU A 575 8.36 30.06 13.42
C LEU A 575 8.80 28.78 12.72
N TYR A 576 8.51 28.67 11.42
CA TYR A 576 8.93 27.49 10.66
C TYR A 576 10.44 27.33 10.60
N SER A 577 11.17 28.42 10.35
CA SER A 577 12.64 28.42 10.38
C SER A 577 13.19 28.01 11.74
N TYR A 578 12.56 28.46 12.83
CA TYR A 578 12.91 28.04 14.18
C TYR A 578 12.69 26.54 14.40
N ILE A 579 11.53 26.02 13.98
CA ILE A 579 11.23 24.59 14.06
C ILE A 579 12.26 23.77 13.23
N CYS A 580 12.60 24.23 12.01
CA CYS A 580 13.65 23.59 11.20
C CYS A 580 15.01 23.52 11.95
N GLU A 581 15.38 24.58 12.66
CA GLU A 581 16.62 24.61 13.44
C GLU A 581 16.56 23.61 14.60
N ASP A 582 15.41 23.50 15.28
CA ASP A 582 15.18 22.56 16.39
C ASP A 582 15.27 21.09 15.93
N PHE A 583 14.82 20.79 14.71
CA PHE A 583 14.98 19.47 14.09
C PHE A 583 16.36 19.24 13.41
N GLY A 584 17.28 20.20 13.48
CA GLY A 584 18.58 20.08 12.79
C GLY A 584 18.51 20.16 11.27
N GLY A 585 17.36 20.53 10.72
CA GLY A 585 17.11 20.63 9.28
C GLY A 585 17.38 22.01 8.67
N LYS A 586 17.92 22.96 9.44
CA LYS A 586 18.24 24.31 8.94
C LYS A 586 19.17 24.27 7.73
N GLY A 587 18.81 25.01 6.71
CA GLY A 587 19.51 25.04 5.42
C GLY A 587 19.11 23.92 4.44
N VAL A 588 18.40 22.92 4.92
CA VAL A 588 17.88 21.80 4.08
C VAL A 588 16.36 21.87 3.95
N LEU A 589 15.67 22.16 5.06
CA LEU A 589 14.21 22.25 5.14
C LEU A 589 13.68 23.69 5.15
N ASP A 590 14.56 24.71 5.17
CA ASP A 590 14.16 26.11 5.20
C ASP A 590 13.20 26.43 4.04
N GLY A 591 12.06 27.03 4.37
CA GLY A 591 11.05 27.41 3.39
C GLY A 591 10.28 26.25 2.74
N TYR A 592 10.45 25.01 3.19
CA TYR A 592 9.76 23.85 2.60
C TYR A 592 8.24 23.98 2.68
N TRP A 593 7.67 24.50 3.76
CA TRP A 593 6.23 24.73 3.89
C TRP A 593 5.66 25.73 2.85
N GLU A 594 6.51 26.60 2.27
CA GLU A 594 6.13 27.59 1.27
C GLU A 594 5.68 26.96 -0.06
N TYR A 595 5.93 25.66 -0.26
CA TYR A 595 5.38 24.90 -1.40
C TYR A 595 3.88 24.58 -1.24
N GLY A 596 3.27 24.93 -0.09
CA GLY A 596 1.83 24.95 0.10
C GLY A 596 1.18 23.63 0.49
N MET A 597 1.96 22.64 0.90
CA MET A 597 1.39 21.36 1.37
C MET A 597 0.41 21.53 2.53
N THR A 598 0.58 22.55 3.35
CA THR A 598 -0.33 22.90 4.46
C THR A 598 -1.70 23.40 3.98
N ILE A 599 -1.82 23.81 2.73
CA ILE A 599 -3.08 24.19 2.08
C ILE A 599 -3.64 23.02 1.26
N THR A 600 -2.79 22.35 0.45
CA THR A 600 -3.23 21.28 -0.46
C THR A 600 -3.43 19.94 0.22
N SER A 601 -2.73 19.69 1.34
CA SER A 601 -2.78 18.42 2.07
C SER A 601 -2.56 18.66 3.56
N PRO A 602 -3.45 19.41 4.24
CA PRO A 602 -3.27 19.78 5.65
C PRO A 602 -3.21 18.55 6.55
N CYS A 603 -2.26 18.52 7.46
CA CYS A 603 -1.98 17.43 8.41
C CYS A 603 -1.57 16.08 7.77
N TYR A 604 -1.25 16.06 6.48
CA TYR A 604 -0.89 14.83 5.79
C TYR A 604 0.58 14.41 6.00
N TYR A 605 1.50 15.37 6.04
CA TYR A 605 2.94 15.10 5.88
C TYR A 605 3.57 14.25 6.97
N ILE A 606 2.96 14.14 8.14
CA ILE A 606 3.39 13.20 9.19
C ILE A 606 3.28 11.75 8.70
N SER A 607 2.38 11.42 7.77
CA SER A 607 2.25 10.09 7.20
C SER A 607 3.52 9.61 6.50
N TYR A 608 4.24 10.54 5.84
CA TYR A 608 5.56 10.23 5.27
C TYR A 608 6.60 9.91 6.36
N SER A 609 6.56 10.63 7.48
CA SER A 609 7.44 10.32 8.63
C SER A 609 7.15 8.95 9.19
N ALA A 610 5.88 8.65 9.36
CA ALA A 610 5.38 7.40 9.89
C ALA A 610 5.82 6.22 9.04
N SER A 611 5.55 6.27 7.74
CA SER A 611 5.98 5.26 6.78
C SER A 611 7.50 5.08 6.74
N ALA A 612 8.26 6.18 6.62
CA ALA A 612 9.71 6.13 6.54
C ALA A 612 10.37 5.55 7.81
N MET A 613 9.78 5.76 8.98
CA MET A 613 10.27 5.16 10.24
C MET A 613 10.18 3.64 10.22
N ALA A 614 9.07 3.08 9.76
CA ALA A 614 8.92 1.64 9.62
C ALA A 614 9.89 1.07 8.59
N VAL A 615 10.10 1.79 7.49
CA VAL A 615 11.03 1.40 6.42
C VAL A 615 12.48 1.40 6.90
N LEU A 616 12.89 2.40 7.69
CA LEU A 616 14.22 2.43 8.31
C LEU A 616 14.44 1.25 9.27
N GLN A 617 13.38 0.81 9.96
CA GLN A 617 13.45 -0.38 10.81
C GLN A 617 13.64 -1.66 9.97
N LEU A 618 12.96 -1.81 8.83
CA LEU A 618 13.19 -2.92 7.90
C LEU A 618 14.63 -2.94 7.37
N TYR A 619 15.17 -1.76 7.06
CA TYR A 619 16.55 -1.63 6.63
C TYR A 619 17.55 -2.02 7.73
N GLU A 620 17.34 -1.57 8.95
CA GLU A 620 18.15 -1.96 10.11
C GLU A 620 18.09 -3.48 10.32
N MET A 621 16.89 -4.06 10.30
CA MET A 621 16.67 -5.50 10.43
C MET A 621 17.38 -6.28 9.31
N ALA A 622 17.33 -5.82 8.07
CA ALA A 622 18.00 -6.49 6.95
C ALA A 622 19.52 -6.56 7.14
N ASN A 623 20.12 -5.53 7.75
CA ASN A 623 21.55 -5.46 7.98
C ASN A 623 22.03 -6.10 9.31
N THR A 624 21.14 -6.32 10.29
CA THR A 624 21.47 -6.92 11.59
C THR A 624 21.02 -8.37 11.71
N ASP A 625 19.79 -8.68 11.32
CA ASP A 625 19.16 -10.00 11.43
C ASP A 625 19.17 -10.76 10.10
N GLY A 626 19.46 -10.08 9.00
CA GLY A 626 19.57 -10.60 7.64
C GLY A 626 18.35 -10.33 6.77
N PHE A 627 18.59 -10.37 5.46
CA PHE A 627 17.57 -10.06 4.43
C PHE A 627 16.29 -10.87 4.57
N ASP A 628 16.37 -12.17 4.86
CA ASP A 628 15.19 -13.03 4.98
C ASP A 628 14.29 -12.63 6.17
N ALA A 629 14.86 -12.11 7.25
CA ALA A 629 14.09 -11.63 8.41
C ALA A 629 13.30 -10.36 8.03
N ALA A 630 13.97 -9.38 7.44
CA ALA A 630 13.32 -8.15 6.97
C ALA A 630 12.26 -8.42 5.91
N LYS A 631 12.57 -9.29 4.93
CA LYS A 631 11.60 -9.74 3.92
C LYS A 631 10.36 -10.35 4.56
N ALA A 632 10.53 -11.21 5.57
CA ALA A 632 9.39 -11.84 6.24
C ALA A 632 8.51 -10.82 6.98
N SER A 633 9.08 -9.78 7.56
CA SER A 633 8.34 -8.67 8.18
C SER A 633 7.65 -7.82 7.12
N TYR A 634 8.34 -7.43 6.06
CA TYR A 634 7.78 -6.67 4.94
C TYR A 634 6.57 -7.36 4.31
N LEU A 635 6.68 -8.66 4.03
CA LEU A 635 5.59 -9.41 3.42
C LEU A 635 4.35 -9.52 4.31
N LYS A 636 4.49 -9.42 5.62
CA LYS A 636 3.35 -9.37 6.54
C LYS A 636 2.58 -8.06 6.45
N LEU A 637 3.21 -6.97 5.99
CA LEU A 637 2.48 -5.72 5.76
C LEU A 637 1.37 -5.86 4.71
N PHE A 638 1.48 -6.80 3.77
CA PHE A 638 0.44 -7.09 2.79
C PHE A 638 -0.63 -8.07 3.31
N THR A 639 -0.31 -8.89 4.30
CA THR A 639 -1.20 -9.96 4.79
C THR A 639 -1.97 -9.60 6.05
N TYR A 640 -1.75 -8.42 6.62
CA TYR A 640 -2.47 -7.97 7.80
C TYR A 640 -3.98 -7.92 7.55
N VAL A 641 -4.40 -7.49 6.37
CA VAL A 641 -5.83 -7.43 5.96
C VAL A 641 -6.50 -8.81 5.93
N ASP A 642 -5.78 -9.87 5.56
CA ASP A 642 -6.30 -11.24 5.60
C ASP A 642 -6.43 -11.75 7.04
N ALA A 643 -5.60 -11.24 7.95
CA ALA A 643 -5.61 -11.61 9.36
C ALA A 643 -6.72 -10.87 10.14
N ASN A 644 -6.83 -9.58 9.92
CA ASN A 644 -7.85 -8.71 10.50
C ASN A 644 -7.98 -7.42 9.68
N PRO A 645 -9.02 -7.25 8.88
CA PRO A 645 -9.21 -6.07 8.03
C PRO A 645 -9.44 -4.75 8.79
N GLU A 646 -9.69 -4.82 10.09
CA GLU A 646 -9.87 -3.66 10.96
C GLU A 646 -8.60 -3.31 11.76
N MET A 647 -7.44 -3.91 11.41
CA MET A 647 -6.18 -3.61 12.10
C MET A 647 -5.77 -2.16 11.90
N THR A 648 -5.41 -1.54 13.02
CA THR A 648 -4.80 -0.22 13.03
C THR A 648 -3.36 -0.27 12.52
N LEU A 649 -2.76 0.92 12.28
CA LEU A 649 -1.36 1.01 11.92
C LEU A 649 -0.44 0.30 12.93
N ASN A 650 -0.62 0.56 14.22
CA ASN A 650 0.20 -0.03 15.27
C ASN A 650 0.01 -1.55 15.38
N GLU A 651 -1.22 -2.05 15.19
CA GLU A 651 -1.50 -3.49 15.14
C GLU A 651 -0.84 -4.14 13.92
N THR A 652 -0.85 -3.47 12.77
CA THR A 652 -0.18 -3.93 11.55
C THR A 652 1.33 -4.06 11.74
N LEU A 653 1.97 -3.05 12.34
CA LEU A 653 3.40 -3.09 12.66
C LEU A 653 3.72 -4.21 13.65
N ALA A 654 2.93 -4.36 14.72
CA ALA A 654 3.09 -5.42 15.71
C ALA A 654 2.91 -6.82 15.06
N TYR A 655 1.93 -6.99 14.15
CA TYR A 655 1.74 -8.21 13.39
C TYR A 655 2.94 -8.53 12.50
N ALA A 656 3.54 -7.52 11.89
CA ALA A 656 4.78 -7.65 11.13
C ALA A 656 6.01 -7.95 12.00
N GLY A 657 5.88 -7.86 13.34
CA GLY A 657 6.98 -8.04 14.28
C GLY A 657 7.87 -6.81 14.38
N MET A 658 7.32 -5.65 14.07
CA MET A 658 7.98 -4.36 14.10
C MET A 658 7.56 -3.55 15.33
N LEU A 659 8.42 -2.62 15.76
CA LEU A 659 8.11 -1.67 16.82
C LEU A 659 7.19 -0.56 16.27
N THR A 660 6.32 -0.05 17.12
CA THR A 660 5.42 1.05 16.79
C THR A 660 6.06 2.41 17.06
N TYR A 661 5.47 3.49 16.60
CA TYR A 661 6.01 4.86 16.81
C TYR A 661 5.99 5.30 18.25
N GLN A 662 5.07 4.78 19.06
CA GLN A 662 5.03 5.04 20.51
C GLN A 662 6.21 4.40 21.22
N ASP A 663 6.84 3.38 20.64
CA ASP A 663 7.96 2.69 21.27
C ASP A 663 9.27 3.47 21.08
N LYS A 664 9.70 4.11 22.15
CA LYS A 664 11.03 4.78 22.20
C LYS A 664 12.17 3.86 21.77
N GLY A 665 12.03 2.56 21.98
CA GLY A 665 13.01 1.54 21.59
C GLY A 665 13.30 1.54 20.10
N LEU A 666 12.31 1.89 19.25
CA LEU A 666 12.51 2.06 17.82
C LEU A 666 13.59 3.11 17.52
N TYR A 667 13.44 4.31 18.07
CA TYR A 667 14.34 5.42 17.85
C TYR A 667 15.74 5.14 18.42
N GLU A 668 15.81 4.50 19.59
CA GLU A 668 17.08 4.11 20.21
C GLU A 668 17.81 3.02 19.38
N ALA A 669 17.08 2.06 18.81
CA ALA A 669 17.66 1.03 17.93
C ALA A 669 18.24 1.65 16.65
N LEU A 670 17.47 2.49 15.96
CA LEU A 670 17.93 3.19 14.77
C LEU A 670 19.14 4.10 15.05
N TYR A 671 19.10 4.86 16.15
CA TYR A 671 20.24 5.68 16.56
C TYR A 671 21.49 4.84 16.81
N ASN A 672 21.35 3.73 17.56
CA ASN A 672 22.48 2.87 17.88
C ASN A 672 23.09 2.24 16.62
N TYR A 673 22.26 1.82 15.67
CA TYR A 673 22.73 1.26 14.41
C TYR A 673 23.45 2.32 13.56
N PHE A 674 22.77 3.40 13.23
CA PHE A 674 23.30 4.41 12.31
C PHE A 674 24.46 5.21 12.89
N SER A 675 24.48 5.50 14.21
CA SER A 675 25.57 6.23 14.83
C SER A 675 26.91 5.50 14.78
N VAL A 676 26.89 4.17 14.78
CA VAL A 676 28.10 3.35 14.57
C VAL A 676 28.53 3.39 13.10
N TYR A 677 27.58 3.23 12.19
CA TYR A 677 27.84 3.19 10.75
C TYR A 677 28.34 4.56 10.23
N TYR A 678 27.76 5.65 10.71
CA TYR A 678 28.11 7.02 10.33
C TYR A 678 29.00 7.74 11.35
N ALA A 679 29.69 7.00 12.24
CA ALA A 679 30.50 7.57 13.30
C ALA A 679 31.48 8.72 12.89
N PRO A 680 32.13 8.69 11.70
CA PRO A 680 33.00 9.78 11.26
C PRO A 680 32.27 11.11 11.01
N TYR A 681 30.99 11.08 10.75
CA TYR A 681 30.16 12.21 10.35
C TYR A 681 29.20 12.68 11.45
N MET A 682 29.11 11.95 12.57
CA MET A 682 28.23 12.32 13.69
C MET A 682 28.58 13.68 14.24
N PRO A 683 27.58 14.52 14.60
CA PRO A 683 27.79 15.78 15.28
C PRO A 683 28.65 15.60 16.55
N LYS A 684 29.55 16.55 16.82
CA LYS A 684 30.46 16.48 17.98
C LYS A 684 29.80 17.03 19.23
#